data_667df5969a01e435d029896dfee88529
#
_entry.id   667df5969a01e435d029896dfee88529
#
_cell.length_a   1.000
_cell.length_b   1.000
_cell.length_c   1.000
_cell.angle_alpha   90.00
_cell.angle_beta   90.00
_cell.angle_gamma   90.00
#
_symmetry.space_group_name_H-M   'P 1'
#
loop_
_entity.id
_entity.type
_entity.pdbx_description
1 polymer ?
#
loop_
_entity_poly.entity_id
_entity_poly.type
_entity_poly.pdbx_seq_one_letter_code
_entity_poly.pdbx_strand_id
1 'polypeptide(L)'
;MSTLNRKAWGDLTRHRSRTLLAVFTLCIATASLGFFAVPSLLNAAMERQIQQSHLYDVGVPTRNLALTPAQLSALGHLPGITAVSPVLGYETKATSAAGTQNIQIAGTALAAAPVDTVPLLTGRMPGPGEALADAANGKAADYAIPNGGTLRVRAANGALVPLRISGTGMNLAATPGANGSTEPVFYTTQATVESLSGVHGFDFLGFRLSDDTPAAQSRAIAEVRAYLTAHTGSDPISGLPATRTASQWPGQAAFGHTVALLYIITILAFLSALFLISATMNTLIAEQAGEIAILKTLGGRRRQIGGIVLRTAAMLGASGAVAGTIVGIVIGYLLAHYFAETIIDVSVGFGIAVGVVVVSLLLGPALAVAASLPALRRALRRPVVETLTGTGTGGGFGASRLDRLVARSGLLSETRVPGSVRMGVRNVLRQKRRSLAAIAQVAVAAGLAITFLALGQSASTLISRTVDQLRFSIGVGQTSGARPFGSQAVALAAATPGVTAAQPVETSSVQYHGQTYVAWGLGTHPLYAFRLSAGHWFTAADLATAGRATVPPVVLGPAVARTAGASVGTILTFDTPAGYTHVRVAGIDSGATNNGDTVYFPLPVLERLDGGPGTADSIWLTTASAGHTAIKRAAAAVANRLTAAGYRVSTQEIYVVVADDTASDHAILTIVQILGLLVVAIMLMGLVSALSMGVIERTREVGILRCVGARARNVRRVFSVEAVVLAAVGWVLAVPLGWLMFQGLRALILHNADLSLPDEFPPVIPLATLAGVLVLTLIVIRGPLHRATRIQPGTALRYQ
;
A
#
# COMPACT_ATOMS: atom_id res chain seq x y z
N MET A 1 -42.22 23.29 5.00
CA MET A 1 -41.63 22.70 3.76
C MET A 1 -42.31 23.35 2.56
N SER A 2 -41.51 23.80 1.57
CA SER A 2 -42.11 24.33 0.32
C SER A 2 -42.83 23.20 -0.43
N THR A 3 -43.85 23.55 -1.23
CA THR A 3 -44.63 22.59 -2.03
C THR A 3 -43.77 21.71 -2.90
N LEU A 4 -42.64 22.24 -3.40
CA LEU A 4 -41.65 21.52 -4.18
C LEU A 4 -40.91 20.45 -3.35
N ASN A 5 -40.58 20.71 -2.09
CA ASN A 5 -39.97 19.75 -1.19
C ASN A 5 -40.91 18.62 -0.80
N ARG A 6 -42.22 18.98 -0.59
CA ARG A 6 -43.25 17.98 -0.27
C ARG A 6 -43.47 17.03 -1.44
N LYS A 7 -43.42 17.52 -2.68
CA LYS A 7 -43.52 16.68 -3.88
C LYS A 7 -42.26 15.76 -4.00
N ALA A 8 -41.07 16.32 -3.87
CA ALA A 8 -39.82 15.53 -3.95
C ALA A 8 -39.81 14.40 -2.91
N TRP A 9 -40.25 14.68 -1.68
CA TRP A 9 -40.39 13.66 -0.64
C TRP A 9 -41.45 12.60 -0.98
N GLY A 10 -42.64 13.05 -1.50
CA GLY A 10 -43.69 12.15 -1.94
C GLY A 10 -43.25 11.19 -3.05
N ASP A 11 -42.45 11.65 -4.00
CA ASP A 11 -41.92 10.84 -5.09
C ASP A 11 -40.95 9.77 -4.56
N LEU A 12 -40.15 10.09 -3.56
CA LEU A 12 -39.23 9.17 -2.89
C LEU A 12 -39.94 8.05 -2.10
N THR A 13 -41.04 8.43 -1.39
CA THR A 13 -41.81 7.49 -0.56
C THR A 13 -42.73 6.60 -1.37
N ARG A 14 -43.19 7.05 -2.52
CA ARG A 14 -44.13 6.32 -3.41
C ARG A 14 -43.45 5.14 -4.11
N HIS A 15 -42.14 5.25 -4.41
CA HIS A 15 -41.33 4.22 -5.10
C HIS A 15 -40.22 3.63 -4.24
N ARG A 16 -40.56 3.13 -3.04
CA ARG A 16 -39.59 2.72 -2.01
C ARG A 16 -38.49 1.79 -2.52
N SER A 17 -38.76 0.79 -3.33
CA SER A 17 -37.77 -0.14 -3.84
C SER A 17 -36.71 0.52 -4.73
N ARG A 18 -37.10 1.50 -5.53
CA ARG A 18 -36.20 2.28 -6.39
C ARG A 18 -35.36 3.25 -5.58
N THR A 19 -36.01 3.94 -4.65
CA THR A 19 -35.35 4.88 -3.73
C THR A 19 -34.30 4.15 -2.90
N LEU A 20 -34.63 2.98 -2.33
CA LEU A 20 -33.68 2.16 -1.58
C LEU A 20 -32.49 1.71 -2.44
N LEU A 21 -32.72 1.30 -3.69
CA LEU A 21 -31.64 0.90 -4.58
C LEU A 21 -30.72 2.10 -4.89
N ALA A 22 -31.30 3.28 -5.16
CA ALA A 22 -30.53 4.48 -5.42
C ALA A 22 -29.75 4.94 -4.18
N VAL A 23 -30.37 4.95 -3.00
CA VAL A 23 -29.70 5.25 -1.72
C VAL A 23 -28.60 4.28 -1.44
N PHE A 24 -28.82 2.98 -1.65
CA PHE A 24 -27.78 1.94 -1.45
C PHE A 24 -26.60 2.13 -2.41
N THR A 25 -26.88 2.46 -3.67
CA THR A 25 -25.85 2.77 -4.67
C THR A 25 -25.01 3.99 -4.26
N LEU A 26 -25.68 5.04 -3.79
CA LEU A 26 -25.03 6.25 -3.30
C LEU A 26 -24.29 6.01 -1.98
N CYS A 27 -24.81 5.14 -1.13
CA CYS A 27 -24.16 4.70 0.11
C CYS A 27 -22.82 4.03 -0.20
N ILE A 28 -22.77 3.05 -1.11
CA ILE A 28 -21.51 2.40 -1.50
C ILE A 28 -20.53 3.41 -2.09
N ALA A 29 -21.03 4.29 -2.96
CA ALA A 29 -20.19 5.31 -3.58
C ALA A 29 -19.61 6.30 -2.56
N THR A 30 -20.36 6.71 -1.54
CA THR A 30 -19.88 7.60 -0.50
C THR A 30 -19.08 6.87 0.58
N ALA A 31 -19.35 5.59 0.84
CA ALA A 31 -18.55 4.75 1.73
C ALA A 31 -17.11 4.60 1.25
N SER A 32 -16.88 4.59 -0.07
CA SER A 32 -15.52 4.55 -0.62
C SER A 32 -14.66 5.76 -0.22
N LEU A 33 -15.26 6.89 0.15
CA LEU A 33 -14.53 8.04 0.68
C LEU A 33 -13.91 7.75 2.06
N GLY A 34 -14.41 6.75 2.79
CA GLY A 34 -13.84 6.30 4.06
C GLY A 34 -12.38 5.87 3.96
N PHE A 35 -11.94 5.42 2.78
CA PHE A 35 -10.53 5.07 2.57
C PHE A 35 -9.57 6.27 2.71
N PHE A 36 -10.04 7.48 2.42
CA PHE A 36 -9.25 8.70 2.67
C PHE A 36 -9.02 8.97 4.16
N ALA A 37 -9.76 8.31 5.05
CA ALA A 37 -9.54 8.42 6.48
C ALA A 37 -8.29 7.62 6.93
N VAL A 38 -7.88 6.58 6.21
CA VAL A 38 -6.79 5.68 6.61
C VAL A 38 -5.49 6.44 6.88
N PRO A 39 -4.94 7.24 5.95
CA PRO A 39 -3.70 7.98 6.23
C PRO A 39 -3.84 8.97 7.37
N SER A 40 -4.99 9.63 7.51
CA SER A 40 -5.19 10.61 8.58
C SER A 40 -5.30 9.96 9.96
N LEU A 41 -5.88 8.77 10.05
CA LEU A 41 -5.96 7.98 11.29
C LEU A 41 -4.59 7.43 11.68
N LEU A 42 -3.82 6.95 10.70
CA LEU A 42 -2.44 6.49 10.91
C LEU A 42 -1.56 7.63 11.40
N ASN A 43 -1.56 8.77 10.71
CA ASN A 43 -0.77 9.93 11.13
C ASN A 43 -1.14 10.41 12.53
N ALA A 44 -2.44 10.47 12.86
CA ALA A 44 -2.89 10.87 14.19
C ALA A 44 -2.50 9.86 15.29
N ALA A 45 -2.39 8.57 14.97
CA ALA A 45 -1.90 7.56 15.90
C ALA A 45 -0.39 7.70 16.11
N MET A 46 0.36 7.88 15.03
CA MET A 46 1.80 8.10 15.07
C MET A 46 2.17 9.38 15.83
N GLU A 47 1.49 10.48 15.56
CA GLU A 47 1.73 11.76 16.23
C GLU A 47 1.51 11.64 17.76
N ARG A 48 0.45 10.96 18.19
CA ARG A 48 0.24 10.67 19.63
C ARG A 48 1.37 9.86 20.22
N GLN A 49 1.84 8.83 19.50
CA GLN A 49 2.92 7.98 20.00
C GLN A 49 4.27 8.73 20.03
N ILE A 50 4.55 9.58 19.02
CA ILE A 50 5.71 10.48 19.00
C ILE A 50 5.74 11.39 20.24
N GLN A 51 4.58 11.98 20.57
CA GLN A 51 4.46 12.85 21.75
C GLN A 51 4.66 12.08 23.07
N GLN A 52 4.14 10.86 23.16
CA GLN A 52 4.28 10.02 24.36
C GLN A 52 5.70 9.50 24.57
N SER A 53 6.39 9.16 23.47
CA SER A 53 7.75 8.63 23.52
C SER A 53 8.83 9.71 23.56
N HIS A 54 8.49 10.98 23.45
CA HIS A 54 9.48 12.08 23.40
C HIS A 54 10.63 11.80 22.43
N LEU A 55 10.31 11.37 21.21
CA LEU A 55 11.33 10.94 20.25
C LEU A 55 12.39 12.01 20.00
N TYR A 56 13.61 11.57 19.71
CA TYR A 56 14.73 12.45 19.37
C TYR A 56 14.44 13.30 18.12
N ASP A 57 15.06 14.46 18.02
CA ASP A 57 15.11 15.30 16.81
C ASP A 57 16.41 15.05 16.04
N VAL A 58 17.49 14.69 16.78
CA VAL A 58 18.77 14.24 16.23
C VAL A 58 19.21 12.99 16.98
N GLY A 59 19.48 11.92 16.23
CA GLY A 59 20.04 10.67 16.72
C GLY A 59 21.48 10.52 16.24
N VAL A 60 22.42 10.35 17.16
CA VAL A 60 23.85 10.24 16.85
C VAL A 60 24.32 8.82 17.18
N PRO A 61 24.57 7.97 16.17
CA PRO A 61 25.17 6.66 16.41
C PRO A 61 26.64 6.84 16.81
N THR A 62 27.09 6.04 17.79
CA THR A 62 28.46 6.12 18.34
C THR A 62 29.10 4.74 18.42
N ARG A 63 30.42 4.71 18.46
CA ARG A 63 31.19 3.45 18.63
C ARG A 63 31.52 3.25 20.10
N ASN A 64 30.61 2.59 20.82
CA ASN A 64 30.82 2.21 22.23
C ASN A 64 31.41 3.37 23.09
N LEU A 65 30.73 4.48 23.10
CA LEU A 65 31.18 5.71 23.70
C LEU A 65 30.99 5.69 25.22
N ALA A 66 32.05 5.68 25.98
CA ALA A 66 32.01 5.82 27.43
C ALA A 66 31.97 7.30 27.83
N LEU A 67 30.88 7.74 28.43
CA LEU A 67 30.69 9.10 28.96
C LEU A 67 30.42 9.07 30.45
N THR A 68 31.05 9.96 31.16
CA THR A 68 30.69 10.22 32.57
C THR A 68 29.35 10.94 32.69
N PRO A 69 28.62 10.84 33.81
CA PRO A 69 27.37 11.59 33.98
C PRO A 69 27.55 13.10 33.85
N ALA A 70 28.72 13.66 34.21
CA ALA A 70 29.04 15.08 34.02
C ALA A 70 29.16 15.45 32.53
N GLN A 71 29.82 14.60 31.72
CA GLN A 71 29.93 14.79 30.28
C GLN A 71 28.58 14.67 29.55
N LEU A 72 27.75 13.70 29.96
CA LEU A 72 26.40 13.55 29.46
C LEU A 72 25.54 14.78 29.78
N SER A 73 25.62 15.28 31.02
CA SER A 73 24.95 16.51 31.41
C SER A 73 25.42 17.71 30.59
N ALA A 74 26.74 17.84 30.38
CA ALA A 74 27.30 18.91 29.57
C ALA A 74 26.79 18.88 28.10
N LEU A 75 26.64 17.68 27.51
CA LEU A 75 26.03 17.52 26.18
C LEU A 75 24.59 18.07 26.14
N GLY A 76 23.81 17.81 27.18
CA GLY A 76 22.44 18.32 27.30
C GLY A 76 22.33 19.86 27.47
N HIS A 77 23.44 20.54 27.75
CA HIS A 77 23.50 22.00 27.88
C HIS A 77 24.19 22.71 26.72
N LEU A 78 24.54 21.98 25.64
CA LEU A 78 25.06 22.60 24.44
C LEU A 78 24.01 23.52 23.79
N PRO A 79 24.43 24.56 23.05
CA PRO A 79 23.50 25.50 22.44
C PRO A 79 22.47 24.82 21.55
N GLY A 80 21.19 25.09 21.79
CA GLY A 80 20.08 24.53 21.01
C GLY A 80 19.65 23.11 21.42
N ILE A 81 20.38 22.43 22.31
CA ILE A 81 20.02 21.13 22.85
C ILE A 81 19.21 21.31 24.13
N THR A 82 18.07 20.65 24.26
CA THR A 82 17.18 20.72 25.44
C THR A 82 17.22 19.46 26.29
N ALA A 83 17.55 18.31 25.67
CA ALA A 83 17.66 17.05 26.38
C ALA A 83 18.55 16.07 25.60
N VAL A 84 19.15 15.11 26.31
CA VAL A 84 19.93 14.01 25.76
C VAL A 84 19.61 12.72 26.49
N SER A 85 19.46 11.62 25.77
CA SER A 85 19.35 10.28 26.31
C SER A 85 20.34 9.35 25.63
N PRO A 86 21.16 8.63 26.39
CA PRO A 86 22.00 7.59 25.87
C PRO A 86 21.26 6.27 25.79
N VAL A 87 21.56 5.46 24.78
CA VAL A 87 21.07 4.11 24.60
C VAL A 87 22.24 3.18 24.36
N LEU A 88 22.19 1.96 24.93
CA LEU A 88 23.10 0.86 24.65
C LEU A 88 22.29 -0.28 24.05
N GLY A 89 22.48 -0.60 22.80
CA GLY A 89 21.86 -1.70 22.10
C GLY A 89 22.66 -3.01 22.30
N TYR A 90 21.97 -4.14 22.28
CA TYR A 90 22.58 -5.46 22.25
C TYR A 90 21.74 -6.41 21.41
N GLU A 91 22.24 -6.74 20.25
CA GLU A 91 21.67 -7.76 19.39
C GLU A 91 22.17 -9.14 19.78
N THR A 92 21.27 -10.07 19.99
CA THR A 92 21.63 -11.41 20.43
C THR A 92 20.54 -12.42 20.10
N LYS A 93 20.79 -13.69 20.44
CA LYS A 93 19.77 -14.74 20.36
C LYS A 93 19.10 -14.95 21.71
N ALA A 94 17.81 -15.10 21.67
CA ALA A 94 17.03 -15.50 22.81
C ALA A 94 16.24 -16.78 22.54
N THR A 95 16.07 -17.58 23.57
CA THR A 95 15.31 -18.82 23.52
C THR A 95 14.08 -18.67 24.41
N SER A 96 12.90 -18.92 23.84
CA SER A 96 11.61 -19.00 24.52
C SER A 96 10.98 -20.37 24.31
N ALA A 97 9.74 -20.54 24.75
CA ALA A 97 8.94 -21.73 24.45
C ALA A 97 8.67 -21.90 22.94
N ALA A 98 8.66 -20.82 22.19
CA ALA A 98 8.45 -20.82 20.73
C ALA A 98 9.71 -21.15 19.92
N GLY A 99 10.90 -21.12 20.52
CA GLY A 99 12.16 -21.42 19.85
C GLY A 99 13.27 -20.44 20.16
N THR A 100 14.30 -20.44 19.29
CA THR A 100 15.43 -19.51 19.40
C THR A 100 15.43 -18.58 18.21
N GLN A 101 15.47 -17.26 18.44
CA GLN A 101 15.53 -16.25 17.38
C GLN A 101 16.39 -15.06 17.80
N ASN A 102 16.74 -14.20 16.85
CA ASN A 102 17.42 -12.94 17.11
C ASN A 102 16.47 -11.98 17.81
N ILE A 103 17.04 -11.16 18.70
CA ILE A 103 16.34 -10.10 19.41
C ILE A 103 17.26 -8.88 19.54
N GLN A 104 16.66 -7.72 19.66
CA GLN A 104 17.31 -6.50 20.11
C GLN A 104 16.97 -6.20 21.56
N ILE A 105 17.97 -5.83 22.37
CA ILE A 105 17.77 -5.37 23.73
C ILE A 105 18.30 -3.95 23.82
N ALA A 106 17.44 -3.01 24.19
CA ALA A 106 17.78 -1.61 24.36
C ALA A 106 17.89 -1.25 25.85
N GLY A 107 19.07 -0.90 26.28
CA GLY A 107 19.38 -0.38 27.62
C GLY A 107 19.23 1.14 27.65
N THR A 108 18.26 1.62 28.40
CA THR A 108 17.93 3.06 28.50
C THR A 108 17.45 3.40 29.90
N ALA A 109 17.26 4.69 30.19
CA ALA A 109 16.64 5.15 31.45
C ALA A 109 15.11 4.92 31.45
N LEU A 110 14.54 4.27 30.47
CA LEU A 110 13.12 3.87 30.37
C LEU A 110 12.16 5.07 30.49
N ALA A 111 11.23 5.04 31.45
CA ALA A 111 10.28 6.13 31.67
C ALA A 111 10.94 7.42 32.22
N ALA A 112 12.14 7.33 32.79
CA ALA A 112 12.91 8.49 33.28
C ALA A 112 13.79 9.12 32.17
N ALA A 113 13.84 8.51 30.99
CA ALA A 113 14.58 9.07 29.87
C ALA A 113 13.91 10.37 29.40
N PRO A 114 14.66 11.48 29.27
CA PRO A 114 14.09 12.73 28.76
C PRO A 114 13.86 12.72 27.25
N VAL A 115 14.49 11.79 26.56
CA VAL A 115 14.37 11.53 25.11
C VAL A 115 14.21 10.04 24.90
N ASP A 116 13.46 9.64 23.92
CA ASP A 116 13.17 8.23 23.60
C ASP A 116 12.62 7.44 24.79
N THR A 117 11.68 8.07 25.51
CA THR A 117 10.98 7.45 26.63
C THR A 117 10.27 6.17 26.19
N VAL A 118 10.29 5.16 27.05
CA VAL A 118 9.51 3.92 26.86
C VAL A 118 8.26 3.97 27.76
N PRO A 119 7.10 4.40 27.22
CA PRO A 119 5.84 4.37 27.94
C PRO A 119 5.46 2.94 28.32
N LEU A 120 5.08 2.74 29.59
CA LEU A 120 4.56 1.47 30.08
C LEU A 120 3.11 1.28 29.60
N LEU A 121 2.84 0.20 28.89
CA LEU A 121 1.49 -0.15 28.43
C LEU A 121 0.82 -1.16 29.38
N THR A 122 1.56 -2.18 29.82
CA THR A 122 1.05 -3.19 30.75
C THR A 122 2.15 -3.63 31.73
N GLY A 123 1.78 -4.10 32.91
CA GLY A 123 2.73 -4.61 33.87
C GLY A 123 3.40 -3.52 34.72
N ARG A 124 4.71 -3.63 34.97
CA ARG A 124 5.51 -2.67 35.73
C ARG A 124 6.86 -2.42 35.06
N MET A 125 7.50 -1.31 35.40
CA MET A 125 8.87 -1.01 34.96
C MET A 125 9.86 -2.10 35.43
N PRO A 126 10.84 -2.43 34.54
CA PRO A 126 11.80 -3.50 34.79
C PRO A 126 12.85 -3.08 35.83
N GLY A 127 13.18 -4.00 36.73
CA GLY A 127 14.35 -3.93 37.60
C GLY A 127 15.56 -4.62 36.95
N PRO A 128 16.69 -4.75 37.68
CA PRO A 128 17.84 -5.49 37.24
C PRO A 128 17.49 -6.95 36.87
N GLY A 129 17.92 -7.42 35.69
CA GLY A 129 17.59 -8.75 35.18
C GLY A 129 16.14 -8.91 34.68
N GLU A 130 15.41 -7.81 34.55
CA GLU A 130 14.08 -7.78 33.99
C GLU A 130 14.06 -6.90 32.73
N ALA A 131 13.04 -7.09 31.87
CA ALA A 131 12.82 -6.28 30.68
C ALA A 131 11.32 -6.04 30.41
N LEU A 132 11.01 -4.99 29.68
CA LEU A 132 9.74 -4.82 28.99
C LEU A 132 9.85 -5.43 27.60
N ALA A 133 8.85 -6.17 27.17
CA ALA A 133 8.72 -6.53 25.76
C ALA A 133 8.11 -5.35 25.00
N ASP A 134 8.57 -5.08 23.79
CA ASP A 134 7.85 -4.15 22.91
C ASP A 134 6.46 -4.70 22.61
N ALA A 135 5.46 -3.82 22.52
CA ALA A 135 4.08 -4.21 22.27
C ALA A 135 3.91 -4.90 20.91
N ALA A 136 4.77 -4.58 19.97
CA ALA A 136 4.83 -5.20 18.64
C ALA A 136 5.30 -6.66 18.67
N ASN A 137 6.12 -7.06 19.64
CA ASN A 137 6.64 -8.43 19.74
C ASN A 137 5.54 -9.50 19.86
N GLY A 138 4.36 -9.16 20.38
CA GLY A 138 3.25 -10.10 20.59
C GLY A 138 2.54 -10.52 19.30
N LYS A 139 2.88 -9.94 18.15
CA LYS A 139 2.23 -10.18 16.85
C LYS A 139 3.01 -11.13 15.94
N ALA A 140 4.31 -11.23 16.11
CA ALA A 140 5.06 -12.32 15.53
C ALA A 140 4.51 -13.62 16.12
N ALA A 141 3.83 -14.44 15.32
CA ALA A 141 3.09 -15.63 15.75
C ALA A 141 3.93 -16.59 16.61
N ASP A 142 5.25 -16.46 16.56
CA ASP A 142 6.23 -17.33 17.21
C ASP A 142 6.84 -16.72 18.49
N TYR A 143 6.43 -15.50 18.92
CA TYR A 143 7.18 -14.76 19.96
C TYR A 143 6.34 -14.13 21.07
N ALA A 144 5.06 -14.47 21.22
CA ALA A 144 4.25 -14.01 22.33
C ALA A 144 4.81 -14.52 23.67
N ILE A 145 5.57 -13.69 24.36
CA ILE A 145 6.00 -13.95 25.72
C ILE A 145 5.03 -13.23 26.65
N PRO A 146 4.24 -13.98 27.44
CA PRO A 146 3.32 -13.35 28.38
C PRO A 146 4.08 -12.57 29.46
N ASN A 147 3.47 -11.51 29.99
CA ASN A 147 3.97 -10.81 31.16
C ASN A 147 4.26 -11.80 32.28
N GLY A 148 5.47 -11.70 32.86
CA GLY A 148 5.97 -12.65 33.88
C GLY A 148 6.64 -13.90 33.28
N GLY A 149 6.69 -14.03 31.96
CA GLY A 149 7.48 -15.06 31.29
C GLY A 149 8.99 -14.80 31.42
N THR A 150 9.78 -15.82 31.14
CA THR A 150 11.23 -15.75 31.18
C THR A 150 11.82 -16.05 29.81
N LEU A 151 12.65 -15.14 29.33
CA LEU A 151 13.41 -15.25 28.11
C LEU A 151 14.83 -15.67 28.46
N ARG A 152 15.40 -16.67 27.81
CA ARG A 152 16.81 -17.04 27.97
C ARG A 152 17.64 -16.36 26.92
N VAL A 153 18.36 -15.33 27.33
CA VAL A 153 19.15 -14.47 26.46
C VAL A 153 20.60 -14.99 26.42
N ARG A 154 21.20 -15.07 25.27
CA ARG A 154 22.61 -15.42 25.13
C ARG A 154 23.48 -14.19 25.44
N ALA A 155 24.21 -14.20 26.51
CA ALA A 155 25.20 -13.18 26.83
C ALA A 155 26.44 -13.30 25.94
N ALA A 156 27.26 -12.25 25.89
CA ALA A 156 28.47 -12.18 25.05
C ALA A 156 29.53 -13.28 25.39
N ASN A 157 29.52 -13.76 26.62
CA ASN A 157 30.36 -14.90 27.04
C ASN A 157 29.76 -16.27 26.65
N GLY A 158 28.68 -16.32 25.94
CA GLY A 158 27.96 -17.52 25.52
C GLY A 158 27.01 -18.12 26.54
N ALA A 159 26.98 -17.62 27.76
CA ALA A 159 26.06 -18.09 28.80
C ALA A 159 24.59 -17.71 28.47
N LEU A 160 23.67 -18.60 28.84
CA LEU A 160 22.24 -18.31 28.74
C LEU A 160 21.76 -17.69 30.06
N VAL A 161 21.47 -16.41 30.03
CA VAL A 161 21.01 -15.63 31.19
C VAL A 161 19.48 -15.49 31.15
N PRO A 162 18.77 -15.81 32.22
CA PRO A 162 17.32 -15.60 32.29
C PRO A 162 17.00 -14.11 32.40
N LEU A 163 16.14 -13.59 31.51
CA LEU A 163 15.60 -12.24 31.55
C LEU A 163 14.10 -12.35 31.75
N ARG A 164 13.60 -11.82 32.86
CA ARG A 164 12.16 -11.86 33.20
C ARG A 164 11.42 -10.71 32.56
N ILE A 165 10.28 -10.99 31.93
CA ILE A 165 9.44 -9.97 31.33
C ILE A 165 8.48 -9.42 32.38
N SER A 166 8.65 -8.15 32.71
CA SER A 166 7.88 -7.44 33.74
C SER A 166 6.63 -6.74 33.22
N GLY A 167 6.56 -6.55 31.88
CA GLY A 167 5.47 -5.83 31.24
C GLY A 167 5.70 -5.62 29.76
N THR A 168 4.88 -4.78 29.18
CA THR A 168 5.03 -4.31 27.80
C THR A 168 5.16 -2.79 27.76
N GLY A 169 5.99 -2.31 26.86
CA GLY A 169 6.19 -0.89 26.57
C GLY A 169 6.28 -0.68 25.07
N MET A 170 6.43 0.54 24.63
CA MET A 170 6.57 0.86 23.22
C MET A 170 7.36 2.14 23.04
N ASN A 171 8.37 2.10 22.16
CA ASN A 171 9.09 3.28 21.71
C ASN A 171 9.26 3.23 20.20
N LEU A 172 8.66 4.17 19.47
CA LEU A 172 8.70 4.20 18.01
C LEU A 172 10.10 4.21 17.39
N ALA A 173 11.12 4.71 18.13
CA ALA A 173 12.49 4.70 17.62
C ALA A 173 13.07 3.29 17.49
N ALA A 174 12.58 2.35 18.29
CA ALA A 174 13.05 0.98 18.34
C ALA A 174 11.99 -0.07 17.99
N THR A 175 10.69 0.29 18.01
CA THR A 175 9.59 -0.65 17.73
C THR A 175 9.77 -1.30 16.35
N PRO A 176 9.76 -2.64 16.28
CA PRO A 176 9.76 -3.35 14.99
C PRO A 176 8.64 -2.84 14.08
N GLY A 177 8.83 -2.94 12.79
CA GLY A 177 7.88 -2.41 11.82
C GLY A 177 7.91 -0.89 11.69
N ALA A 178 7.82 -0.14 12.78
CA ALA A 178 7.87 1.32 12.73
C ALA A 178 9.24 1.86 12.30
N ASN A 179 10.33 1.20 12.70
CA ASN A 179 11.70 1.53 12.29
C ASN A 179 12.22 0.73 11.09
N GLY A 180 11.38 -0.16 10.53
CA GLY A 180 11.76 -1.04 9.42
C GLY A 180 12.54 -2.30 9.85
N SER A 181 12.69 -2.57 11.15
CA SER A 181 13.26 -3.82 11.68
C SER A 181 12.18 -4.89 11.79
N THR A 182 12.59 -6.15 11.65
CA THR A 182 11.73 -7.34 11.89
C THR A 182 12.08 -8.05 13.18
N GLU A 183 13.13 -7.62 13.89
CA GLU A 183 13.59 -8.28 15.11
C GLU A 183 12.80 -7.80 16.33
N PRO A 184 12.38 -8.72 17.23
CA PRO A 184 11.72 -8.36 18.48
C PRO A 184 12.63 -7.52 19.38
N VAL A 185 12.07 -6.48 19.99
CA VAL A 185 12.79 -5.52 20.85
C VAL A 185 12.36 -5.67 22.29
N PHE A 186 13.34 -5.60 23.19
CA PHE A 186 13.15 -5.62 24.63
C PHE A 186 13.85 -4.42 25.26
N TYR A 187 13.17 -3.75 26.18
CA TYR A 187 13.69 -2.57 26.87
C TYR A 187 14.07 -2.93 28.28
N THR A 188 15.27 -2.56 28.71
CA THR A 188 15.76 -2.82 30.05
C THR A 188 16.67 -1.70 30.54
N THR A 189 17.20 -1.83 31.74
CA THR A 189 18.17 -0.88 32.29
C THR A 189 19.53 -1.04 31.60
N GLN A 190 20.27 0.06 31.44
CA GLN A 190 21.62 0.03 30.90
C GLN A 190 22.51 -1.00 31.59
N ALA A 191 22.50 -1.05 32.94
CA ALA A 191 23.29 -2.01 33.69
C ALA A 191 23.00 -3.48 33.35
N THR A 192 21.74 -3.80 33.01
CA THR A 192 21.38 -5.14 32.54
C THR A 192 22.02 -5.44 31.18
N VAL A 193 21.97 -4.48 30.23
CA VAL A 193 22.60 -4.66 28.92
C VAL A 193 24.12 -4.75 29.04
N GLU A 194 24.76 -3.93 29.86
CA GLU A 194 26.20 -4.00 30.13
C GLU A 194 26.60 -5.37 30.69
N SER A 195 25.79 -5.93 31.56
CA SER A 195 26.05 -7.27 32.10
C SER A 195 25.92 -8.40 31.09
N LEU A 196 25.00 -8.23 30.12
CA LEU A 196 24.77 -9.20 29.02
C LEU A 196 25.79 -9.07 27.90
N SER A 197 26.07 -7.85 27.47
CA SER A 197 26.97 -7.56 26.35
C SER A 197 28.46 -7.54 26.76
N GLY A 198 28.74 -7.26 28.04
CA GLY A 198 30.10 -6.99 28.52
C GLY A 198 30.70 -5.70 27.96
N VAL A 199 29.86 -4.83 27.44
CA VAL A 199 30.23 -3.52 26.87
C VAL A 199 29.80 -2.45 27.85
N HIS A 200 30.67 -1.52 28.17
CA HIS A 200 30.38 -0.35 28.97
C HIS A 200 30.40 0.90 28.10
N GLY A 201 29.30 1.63 28.04
CA GLY A 201 29.17 2.82 27.22
C GLY A 201 27.84 2.86 26.46
N PHE A 202 27.82 3.66 25.41
CA PHE A 202 26.62 3.91 24.61
C PHE A 202 26.94 3.77 23.13
N ASP A 203 26.01 3.27 22.37
CA ASP A 203 26.10 3.14 20.92
C ASP A 203 25.18 4.12 20.20
N PHE A 204 24.30 4.80 20.94
CA PHE A 204 23.40 5.81 20.40
C PHE A 204 23.12 6.90 21.41
N LEU A 205 23.07 8.16 20.93
CA LEU A 205 22.68 9.34 21.70
C LEU A 205 21.51 10.03 21.01
N GLY A 206 20.35 10.04 21.66
CA GLY A 206 19.17 10.78 21.20
C GLY A 206 19.17 12.20 21.79
N PHE A 207 18.97 13.21 20.95
CA PHE A 207 18.91 14.61 21.34
C PHE A 207 17.57 15.23 20.98
N ARG A 208 17.03 16.04 21.89
CA ARG A 208 15.95 16.98 21.58
C ARG A 208 16.50 18.37 21.46
N LEU A 209 15.95 19.11 20.49
CA LEU A 209 16.37 20.46 20.18
C LEU A 209 15.28 21.46 20.58
N SER A 210 15.69 22.72 20.77
CA SER A 210 14.76 23.85 20.93
C SER A 210 14.10 24.25 19.60
N ASP A 211 14.72 23.92 18.48
CA ASP A 211 14.28 24.19 17.13
C ASP A 211 14.68 23.00 16.25
N ASP A 212 13.72 22.39 15.57
CA ASP A 212 13.88 21.20 14.72
C ASP A 212 14.15 21.51 13.25
N THR A 213 14.49 22.77 12.94
CA THR A 213 14.86 23.14 11.57
C THR A 213 16.14 22.43 11.10
N PRO A 214 16.26 22.09 9.82
CA PRO A 214 17.46 21.43 9.30
C PRO A 214 18.76 22.18 9.62
N ALA A 215 18.72 23.52 9.67
CA ALA A 215 19.88 24.34 10.03
C ALA A 215 20.25 24.20 11.51
N ALA A 216 19.25 24.08 12.39
CA ALA A 216 19.49 23.86 13.83
C ALA A 216 20.01 22.43 14.09
N GLN A 217 19.45 21.44 13.41
CA GLN A 217 19.92 20.05 13.46
C GLN A 217 21.40 19.94 13.03
N SER A 218 21.76 20.52 11.89
CA SER A 218 23.15 20.51 11.38
C SER A 218 24.12 21.19 12.36
N ARG A 219 23.72 22.30 12.99
CA ARG A 219 24.54 22.97 14.03
C ARG A 219 24.70 22.09 15.25
N ALA A 220 23.60 21.50 15.75
CA ALA A 220 23.66 20.61 16.92
C ALA A 220 24.58 19.42 16.68
N ILE A 221 24.50 18.78 15.48
CA ILE A 221 25.40 17.70 15.10
C ILE A 221 26.86 18.15 15.12
N ALA A 222 27.16 19.32 14.56
CA ALA A 222 28.54 19.85 14.55
C ALA A 222 29.05 20.12 15.97
N GLU A 223 28.24 20.71 16.84
CA GLU A 223 28.62 20.98 18.22
C GLU A 223 28.80 19.70 19.04
N VAL A 224 27.90 18.72 18.88
CA VAL A 224 28.02 17.40 19.52
C VAL A 224 29.30 16.71 19.05
N ARG A 225 29.57 16.70 17.75
CA ARG A 225 30.80 16.12 17.17
C ARG A 225 32.06 16.77 17.75
N ALA A 226 32.10 18.10 17.77
CA ALA A 226 33.22 18.87 18.30
C ALA A 226 33.44 18.55 19.81
N TYR A 227 32.37 18.54 20.59
CA TYR A 227 32.44 18.19 22.00
C TYR A 227 32.97 16.76 22.22
N LEU A 228 32.40 15.80 21.51
CA LEU A 228 32.80 14.39 21.63
C LEU A 228 34.24 14.18 21.22
N THR A 229 34.67 14.71 20.07
CA THR A 229 36.06 14.62 19.57
C THR A 229 37.05 15.23 20.55
N ALA A 230 36.72 16.37 21.17
CA ALA A 230 37.59 17.01 22.17
C ALA A 230 37.79 16.14 23.43
N HIS A 231 36.79 15.30 23.80
CA HIS A 231 36.87 14.46 25.00
C HIS A 231 37.34 13.04 24.76
N THR A 232 37.29 12.55 23.52
CA THR A 232 37.69 11.19 23.16
C THR A 232 38.99 11.13 22.36
N GLY A 233 39.46 12.29 21.87
CA GLY A 233 40.67 12.37 21.02
C GLY A 233 40.49 11.93 19.58
N SER A 234 39.32 11.41 19.19
CA SER A 234 38.92 10.99 17.84
C SER A 234 37.44 11.20 17.64
N ASP A 235 36.95 11.21 16.39
CA ASP A 235 35.51 11.27 16.11
C ASP A 235 34.87 9.91 16.48
N PRO A 236 34.01 9.84 17.53
CA PRO A 236 33.37 8.61 17.93
C PRO A 236 32.06 8.32 17.18
N ILE A 237 31.62 9.22 16.30
CA ILE A 237 30.37 9.05 15.55
C ILE A 237 30.57 7.97 14.50
N SER A 238 29.66 7.00 14.49
CA SER A 238 29.63 5.92 13.50
C SER A 238 28.45 6.13 12.55
N GLY A 239 28.75 6.28 11.26
CA GLY A 239 27.72 6.52 10.25
C GLY A 239 27.17 7.96 10.28
N LEU A 240 26.02 8.15 9.65
CA LEU A 240 25.37 9.47 9.56
C LEU A 240 24.39 9.65 10.70
N PRO A 241 24.40 10.84 11.37
CA PRO A 241 23.38 11.16 12.33
C PRO A 241 21.98 11.18 11.71
N ALA A 242 21.03 10.55 12.37
CA ALA A 242 19.64 10.57 11.99
C ALA A 242 19.00 11.91 12.36
N THR A 243 18.31 12.55 11.46
CA THR A 243 17.58 13.80 11.69
C THR A 243 16.09 13.63 11.44
N ARG A 244 15.27 14.28 12.24
CA ARG A 244 13.84 14.17 12.21
C ARG A 244 13.18 15.50 12.58
N THR A 245 12.15 15.90 11.86
CA THR A 245 11.27 16.99 12.30
C THR A 245 10.20 16.47 13.26
N ALA A 246 9.59 17.36 14.04
CA ALA A 246 8.61 16.97 15.07
C ALA A 246 7.44 16.12 14.55
N SER A 247 7.05 16.30 13.29
CA SER A 247 5.95 15.56 12.66
C SER A 247 6.37 14.26 11.96
N GLN A 248 7.67 14.02 11.80
CA GLN A 248 8.17 12.80 11.16
C GLN A 248 8.33 11.68 12.19
N TRP A 249 8.04 10.45 11.78
CA TRP A 249 8.28 9.27 12.59
C TRP A 249 9.30 8.34 11.92
N PRO A 250 10.06 7.55 12.69
CA PRO A 250 11.02 6.61 12.14
C PRO A 250 10.35 5.68 11.13
N GLY A 251 11.00 5.44 10.01
CA GLY A 251 10.43 4.63 8.92
C GLY A 251 9.38 5.31 8.04
N GLN A 252 8.97 6.55 8.31
CA GLN A 252 7.95 7.25 7.51
C GLN A 252 8.30 7.28 6.02
N ALA A 253 9.55 7.43 5.68
CA ALA A 253 9.99 7.42 4.28
C ALA A 253 9.72 6.07 3.61
N ALA A 254 10.00 4.97 4.29
CA ALA A 254 9.73 3.62 3.78
C ALA A 254 8.22 3.38 3.56
N PHE A 255 7.36 3.90 4.45
CA PHE A 255 5.91 3.79 4.34
C PHE A 255 5.26 4.84 3.44
N GLY A 256 5.95 5.93 3.13
CA GLY A 256 5.45 7.01 2.27
C GLY A 256 4.95 6.50 0.92
N HIS A 257 5.67 5.57 0.31
CA HIS A 257 5.31 4.93 -0.95
C HIS A 257 4.00 4.12 -0.83
N THR A 258 3.82 3.38 0.26
CA THR A 258 2.60 2.59 0.51
C THR A 258 1.39 3.50 0.73
N VAL A 259 1.57 4.60 1.46
CA VAL A 259 0.51 5.61 1.66
C VAL A 259 0.14 6.28 0.33
N ALA A 260 1.11 6.62 -0.51
CA ALA A 260 0.88 7.16 -1.85
C ALA A 260 0.07 6.17 -2.72
N LEU A 261 0.42 4.89 -2.67
CA LEU A 261 -0.31 3.83 -3.35
C LEU A 261 -1.79 3.77 -2.89
N LEU A 262 -2.03 3.83 -1.58
CA LEU A 262 -3.39 3.86 -1.02
C LEU A 262 -4.20 5.06 -1.51
N TYR A 263 -3.62 6.25 -1.58
CA TYR A 263 -4.29 7.43 -2.15
C TYR A 263 -4.65 7.23 -3.62
N ILE A 264 -3.74 6.72 -4.42
CA ILE A 264 -3.96 6.48 -5.86
C ILE A 264 -5.12 5.50 -6.07
N ILE A 265 -5.11 4.38 -5.35
CA ILE A 265 -6.16 3.36 -5.42
C ILE A 265 -7.50 3.94 -4.95
N THR A 266 -7.50 4.75 -3.90
CA THR A 266 -8.72 5.39 -3.38
C THR A 266 -9.33 6.38 -4.38
N ILE A 267 -8.49 7.17 -5.07
CA ILE A 267 -8.94 8.06 -6.14
C ILE A 267 -9.60 7.26 -7.27
N LEU A 268 -9.01 6.12 -7.63
CA LEU A 268 -9.57 5.25 -8.68
C LEU A 268 -10.92 4.64 -8.26
N ALA A 269 -11.05 4.20 -7.01
CA ALA A 269 -12.31 3.74 -6.44
C ALA A 269 -13.38 4.85 -6.43
N PHE A 270 -12.98 6.07 -6.07
CA PHE A 270 -13.85 7.24 -6.09
C PHE A 270 -14.34 7.59 -7.51
N LEU A 271 -13.45 7.56 -8.52
CA LEU A 271 -13.84 7.77 -9.91
C LEU A 271 -14.85 6.72 -10.41
N SER A 272 -14.69 5.47 -9.97
CA SER A 272 -15.63 4.38 -10.25
C SER A 272 -17.01 4.66 -9.62
N ALA A 273 -17.01 5.12 -8.38
CA ALA A 273 -18.21 5.51 -7.67
C ALA A 273 -18.93 6.70 -8.34
N LEU A 274 -18.19 7.69 -8.79
CA LEU A 274 -18.71 8.84 -9.53
C LEU A 274 -19.42 8.41 -10.82
N PHE A 275 -18.82 7.47 -11.56
CA PHE A 275 -19.42 6.89 -12.74
C PHE A 275 -20.76 6.18 -12.42
N LEU A 276 -20.79 5.41 -11.34
CA LEU A 276 -21.99 4.72 -10.87
C LEU A 276 -23.11 5.70 -10.48
N ILE A 277 -22.78 6.76 -9.72
CA ILE A 277 -23.72 7.84 -9.37
C ILE A 277 -24.31 8.44 -10.65
N SER A 278 -23.47 8.76 -11.64
CA SER A 278 -23.91 9.32 -12.92
C SER A 278 -24.85 8.38 -13.67
N ALA A 279 -24.54 7.09 -13.72
CA ALA A 279 -25.39 6.09 -14.35
C ALA A 279 -26.76 5.98 -13.64
N THR A 280 -26.76 5.93 -12.31
CA THR A 280 -27.98 5.84 -11.50
C THR A 280 -28.86 7.08 -11.66
N MET A 281 -28.29 8.29 -11.61
CA MET A 281 -29.04 9.53 -11.81
C MET A 281 -29.60 9.65 -13.22
N ASN A 282 -28.86 9.25 -14.25
CA ASN A 282 -29.34 9.20 -15.63
C ASN A 282 -30.56 8.28 -15.76
N THR A 283 -30.53 7.12 -15.10
CA THR A 283 -31.63 6.14 -15.10
C THR A 283 -32.87 6.72 -14.41
N LEU A 284 -32.73 7.28 -13.20
CA LEU A 284 -33.84 7.88 -12.45
C LEU A 284 -34.53 9.01 -13.20
N ILE A 285 -33.79 9.89 -13.85
CA ILE A 285 -34.33 11.00 -14.63
C ILE A 285 -35.02 10.50 -15.91
N ALA A 286 -34.51 9.47 -16.53
CA ALA A 286 -35.13 8.84 -17.68
C ALA A 286 -36.51 8.24 -17.33
N GLU A 287 -36.62 7.61 -16.17
CA GLU A 287 -37.89 7.08 -15.65
C GLU A 287 -38.93 8.20 -15.36
N GLN A 288 -38.46 9.34 -14.87
CA GLN A 288 -39.33 10.51 -14.59
C GLN A 288 -39.67 11.34 -15.85
N ALA A 289 -39.17 10.93 -17.04
CA ALA A 289 -39.39 11.71 -18.26
C ALA A 289 -40.89 11.95 -18.59
N GLY A 290 -41.75 10.93 -18.35
CA GLY A 290 -43.19 11.04 -18.51
C GLY A 290 -43.81 12.07 -17.57
N GLU A 291 -43.45 12.04 -16.29
CA GLU A 291 -43.92 13.03 -15.30
C GLU A 291 -43.43 14.45 -15.65
N ILE A 292 -42.18 14.57 -16.10
CA ILE A 292 -41.63 15.84 -16.59
C ILE A 292 -42.43 16.35 -17.80
N ALA A 293 -42.86 15.48 -18.71
CA ALA A 293 -43.71 15.86 -19.85
C ALA A 293 -45.08 16.37 -19.42
N ILE A 294 -45.74 15.67 -18.48
CA ILE A 294 -47.04 16.10 -17.91
C ILE A 294 -46.90 17.46 -17.20
N LEU A 295 -45.85 17.66 -16.41
CA LEU A 295 -45.60 18.96 -15.77
C LEU A 295 -45.36 20.09 -16.77
N LYS A 296 -44.80 19.80 -17.94
CA LYS A 296 -44.65 20.77 -19.04
C LYS A 296 -45.99 21.10 -19.68
N THR A 297 -46.91 20.13 -19.88
CA THR A 297 -48.24 20.36 -20.41
C THR A 297 -49.10 21.20 -19.48
N LEU A 298 -48.89 21.08 -18.17
CA LEU A 298 -49.54 21.90 -17.14
C LEU A 298 -48.93 23.30 -17.00
N GLY A 299 -47.98 23.69 -17.87
CA GLY A 299 -47.42 25.03 -17.88
C GLY A 299 -46.22 25.22 -16.91
N GLY A 300 -45.66 24.16 -16.37
CA GLY A 300 -44.50 24.20 -15.48
C GLY A 300 -43.26 24.82 -16.15
N ARG A 301 -42.68 25.86 -15.54
CA ARG A 301 -41.43 26.48 -16.04
C ARG A 301 -40.26 25.55 -15.89
N ARG A 302 -39.31 25.60 -16.85
CA ARG A 302 -38.08 24.77 -16.83
C ARG A 302 -37.31 24.86 -15.51
N ARG A 303 -37.25 26.05 -14.85
CA ARG A 303 -36.61 26.23 -13.54
C ARG A 303 -37.37 25.52 -12.41
N GLN A 304 -38.70 25.46 -12.46
CA GLN A 304 -39.52 24.76 -11.45
C GLN A 304 -39.37 23.26 -11.56
N ILE A 305 -39.46 22.70 -12.77
CA ILE A 305 -39.31 21.28 -13.05
C ILE A 305 -37.87 20.85 -12.72
N GLY A 306 -36.89 21.64 -13.16
CA GLY A 306 -35.47 21.39 -12.84
C GLY A 306 -35.21 21.43 -11.34
N GLY A 307 -35.81 22.38 -10.63
CA GLY A 307 -35.72 22.51 -9.18
C GLY A 307 -36.30 21.32 -8.41
N ILE A 308 -37.36 20.69 -8.88
CA ILE A 308 -37.90 19.45 -8.27
C ILE A 308 -36.90 18.32 -8.41
N VAL A 309 -36.42 18.05 -9.65
CA VAL A 309 -35.51 16.95 -9.94
C VAL A 309 -34.17 17.10 -9.19
N LEU A 310 -33.62 18.33 -9.15
CA LEU A 310 -32.36 18.58 -8.42
C LEU A 310 -32.52 18.41 -6.91
N ARG A 311 -33.68 18.80 -6.33
CA ARG A 311 -33.96 18.55 -4.91
C ARG A 311 -34.11 17.06 -4.61
N THR A 312 -34.78 16.30 -5.48
CA THR A 312 -34.87 14.85 -5.35
C THR A 312 -33.48 14.21 -5.41
N ALA A 313 -32.65 14.66 -6.35
CA ALA A 313 -31.24 14.19 -6.44
C ALA A 313 -30.42 14.55 -5.19
N ALA A 314 -30.59 15.77 -4.66
CA ALA A 314 -29.91 16.22 -3.44
C ALA A 314 -30.38 15.43 -2.21
N MET A 315 -31.67 15.13 -2.08
CA MET A 315 -32.22 14.34 -0.97
C MET A 315 -31.70 12.89 -1.05
N LEU A 316 -31.68 12.29 -2.25
CA LEU A 316 -31.10 10.96 -2.46
C LEU A 316 -29.61 10.96 -2.15
N GLY A 317 -28.89 11.98 -2.64
CA GLY A 317 -27.48 12.17 -2.35
C GLY A 317 -27.19 12.34 -0.86
N ALA A 318 -27.99 13.12 -0.16
CA ALA A 318 -27.84 13.32 1.28
C ALA A 318 -28.12 12.04 2.09
N SER A 319 -29.20 11.31 1.76
CA SER A 319 -29.51 10.05 2.44
C SER A 319 -28.44 8.98 2.18
N GLY A 320 -27.95 8.89 0.93
CA GLY A 320 -26.82 7.99 0.57
C GLY A 320 -25.52 8.41 1.25
N ALA A 321 -25.24 9.73 1.33
CA ALA A 321 -24.04 10.24 2.00
C ALA A 321 -24.06 9.95 3.50
N VAL A 322 -25.17 10.15 4.19
CA VAL A 322 -25.26 9.84 5.63
C VAL A 322 -25.01 8.35 5.88
N ALA A 323 -25.72 7.47 5.16
CA ALA A 323 -25.54 6.03 5.30
C ALA A 323 -24.10 5.58 4.91
N GLY A 324 -23.59 6.13 3.80
CA GLY A 324 -22.27 5.79 3.29
C GLY A 324 -21.14 6.34 4.17
N THR A 325 -21.30 7.51 4.78
CA THR A 325 -20.32 8.05 5.74
C THR A 325 -20.21 7.16 6.97
N ILE A 326 -21.35 6.69 7.51
CA ILE A 326 -21.35 5.76 8.65
C ILE A 326 -20.58 4.47 8.30
N VAL A 327 -20.90 3.88 7.15
CA VAL A 327 -20.18 2.67 6.65
C VAL A 327 -18.73 2.98 6.37
N GLY A 328 -18.43 4.15 5.78
CA GLY A 328 -17.08 4.60 5.47
C GLY A 328 -16.20 4.83 6.70
N ILE A 329 -16.76 5.36 7.80
CA ILE A 329 -16.05 5.48 9.10
C ILE A 329 -15.63 4.09 9.59
N VAL A 330 -16.57 3.12 9.57
CA VAL A 330 -16.28 1.77 10.04
C VAL A 330 -15.22 1.10 9.18
N ILE A 331 -15.38 1.15 7.85
CA ILE A 331 -14.41 0.54 6.92
C ILE A 331 -13.06 1.25 7.02
N GLY A 332 -13.03 2.57 7.06
CA GLY A 332 -11.80 3.35 7.18
C GLY A 332 -11.04 3.04 8.47
N TYR A 333 -11.76 2.94 9.60
CA TYR A 333 -11.17 2.54 10.87
C TYR A 333 -10.64 1.10 10.84
N LEU A 334 -11.44 0.13 10.38
CA LEU A 334 -11.01 -1.27 10.32
C LEU A 334 -9.78 -1.45 9.44
N LEU A 335 -9.73 -0.73 8.32
CA LEU A 335 -8.60 -0.79 7.41
C LEU A 335 -7.36 -0.10 8.00
N ALA A 336 -7.51 1.06 8.63
CA ALA A 336 -6.42 1.73 9.33
C ALA A 336 -5.87 0.88 10.48
N HIS A 337 -6.76 0.26 11.23
CA HIS A 337 -6.40 -0.64 12.33
C HIS A 337 -5.65 -1.88 11.81
N TYR A 338 -6.19 -2.53 10.76
CA TYR A 338 -5.53 -3.67 10.13
C TYR A 338 -4.14 -3.32 9.58
N PHE A 339 -4.03 -2.18 8.88
CA PHE A 339 -2.77 -1.69 8.33
C PHE A 339 -1.75 -1.40 9.45
N ALA A 340 -2.16 -0.63 10.44
CA ALA A 340 -1.29 -0.24 11.55
C ALA A 340 -0.81 -1.44 12.36
N GLU A 341 -1.70 -2.39 12.64
CA GLU A 341 -1.36 -3.56 13.41
C GLU A 341 -0.56 -4.61 12.66
N THR A 342 -0.72 -4.70 11.33
CA THR A 342 -0.07 -5.77 10.56
C THR A 342 1.25 -5.31 9.95
N ILE A 343 1.40 -4.02 9.65
CA ILE A 343 2.57 -3.50 8.92
C ILE A 343 3.46 -2.64 9.81
N ILE A 344 2.84 -1.82 10.69
CA ILE A 344 3.58 -0.83 11.49
C ILE A 344 3.71 -1.27 12.95
N ASP A 345 2.96 -2.29 13.35
CA ASP A 345 2.89 -2.81 14.72
C ASP A 345 2.41 -1.80 15.77
N VAL A 346 1.65 -0.79 15.35
CA VAL A 346 1.09 0.24 16.20
C VAL A 346 -0.42 0.09 16.33
N SER A 347 -0.96 0.19 17.54
CA SER A 347 -2.39 0.17 17.77
C SER A 347 -3.04 1.51 17.42
N VAL A 348 -4.02 1.48 16.51
CA VAL A 348 -4.86 2.65 16.21
C VAL A 348 -6.12 2.57 17.04
N GLY A 349 -6.29 3.51 17.96
CA GLY A 349 -7.55 3.67 18.69
C GLY A 349 -8.69 4.13 17.77
N PHE A 350 -9.94 3.85 18.15
CA PHE A 350 -11.09 4.35 17.39
C PHE A 350 -11.01 5.87 17.27
N GLY A 351 -11.03 6.34 16.03
CA GLY A 351 -10.96 7.75 15.69
C GLY A 351 -11.84 8.08 14.49
N ILE A 352 -12.28 9.33 14.42
CA ILE A 352 -13.09 9.83 13.33
C ILE A 352 -12.29 10.91 12.61
N ALA A 353 -11.98 10.68 11.34
CA ALA A 353 -11.38 11.69 10.47
C ALA A 353 -12.42 12.75 10.10
N VAL A 354 -12.60 13.77 10.94
CA VAL A 354 -13.66 14.78 10.83
C VAL A 354 -13.66 15.44 9.44
N GLY A 355 -12.48 15.74 8.89
CA GLY A 355 -12.35 16.31 7.54
C GLY A 355 -12.97 15.41 6.47
N VAL A 356 -12.71 14.10 6.53
CA VAL A 356 -13.27 13.12 5.58
C VAL A 356 -14.79 13.02 5.74
N VAL A 357 -15.30 13.03 6.97
CA VAL A 357 -16.74 13.01 7.26
C VAL A 357 -17.44 14.22 6.67
N VAL A 358 -16.92 15.43 6.90
CA VAL A 358 -17.49 16.67 6.37
C VAL A 358 -17.47 16.65 4.84
N VAL A 359 -16.35 16.27 4.25
CA VAL A 359 -16.21 16.15 2.78
C VAL A 359 -17.20 15.13 2.22
N SER A 360 -17.36 13.96 2.83
CA SER A 360 -18.30 12.92 2.39
C SER A 360 -19.75 13.38 2.43
N LEU A 361 -20.15 14.05 3.51
CA LEU A 361 -21.52 14.58 3.67
C LEU A 361 -21.85 15.70 2.68
N LEU A 362 -20.86 16.50 2.28
CA LEU A 362 -21.03 17.57 1.29
C LEU A 362 -20.94 17.05 -0.15
N LEU A 363 -19.99 16.16 -0.43
CA LEU A 363 -19.76 15.62 -1.77
C LEU A 363 -20.91 14.73 -2.23
N GLY A 364 -21.53 13.90 -1.38
CA GLY A 364 -22.61 13.02 -1.79
C GLY A 364 -23.77 13.75 -2.46
N PRO A 365 -24.40 14.75 -1.83
CA PRO A 365 -25.43 15.57 -2.47
C PRO A 365 -24.94 16.35 -3.68
N ALA A 366 -23.74 16.93 -3.59
CA ALA A 366 -23.15 17.71 -4.68
C ALA A 366 -22.93 16.85 -5.94
N LEU A 367 -22.39 15.67 -5.79
CA LEU A 367 -22.15 14.72 -6.88
C LEU A 367 -23.46 14.19 -7.48
N ALA A 368 -24.46 13.87 -6.65
CA ALA A 368 -25.77 13.45 -7.12
C ALA A 368 -26.45 14.55 -7.95
N VAL A 369 -26.37 15.81 -7.52
CA VAL A 369 -26.86 16.97 -8.26
C VAL A 369 -26.07 17.17 -9.55
N ALA A 370 -24.74 17.19 -9.49
CA ALA A 370 -23.87 17.38 -10.65
C ALA A 370 -24.10 16.28 -11.70
N ALA A 371 -24.17 15.01 -11.27
CA ALA A 371 -24.42 13.87 -12.14
C ALA A 371 -25.81 13.91 -12.80
N SER A 372 -26.80 14.53 -12.15
CA SER A 372 -28.16 14.68 -12.69
C SER A 372 -28.28 15.77 -13.76
N LEU A 373 -27.40 16.79 -13.77
CA LEU A 373 -27.48 17.93 -14.68
C LEU A 373 -27.51 17.57 -16.18
N PRO A 374 -26.63 16.69 -16.71
CA PRO A 374 -26.64 16.35 -18.12
C PRO A 374 -27.92 15.61 -18.54
N ALA A 375 -28.44 14.73 -17.69
CA ALA A 375 -29.68 14.01 -17.93
C ALA A 375 -30.89 14.93 -17.87
N LEU A 376 -30.94 15.81 -16.88
CA LEU A 376 -31.97 16.81 -16.71
C LEU A 376 -32.03 17.78 -17.89
N ARG A 377 -30.89 18.33 -18.33
CA ARG A 377 -30.81 19.22 -19.50
C ARG A 377 -31.35 18.53 -20.75
N ARG A 378 -31.06 17.24 -20.95
CA ARG A 378 -31.59 16.44 -22.07
C ARG A 378 -33.12 16.25 -21.95
N ALA A 379 -33.63 15.89 -20.76
CA ALA A 379 -35.05 15.70 -20.51
C ALA A 379 -35.87 17.00 -20.70
N LEU A 380 -35.32 18.14 -20.24
CA LEU A 380 -35.97 19.44 -20.40
C LEU A 380 -36.01 19.95 -21.87
N ARG A 381 -35.06 19.51 -22.71
CA ARG A 381 -35.00 19.91 -24.14
C ARG A 381 -35.89 19.07 -25.05
N ARG A 382 -36.35 17.87 -24.63
CA ARG A 382 -37.18 16.99 -25.48
C ARG A 382 -38.57 17.58 -25.66
N PRO A 383 -39.16 17.51 -26.89
CA PRO A 383 -40.51 17.87 -27.15
C PRO A 383 -41.53 17.02 -26.35
N VAL A 384 -42.62 17.63 -25.90
CA VAL A 384 -43.62 16.92 -25.07
C VAL A 384 -44.29 15.81 -25.87
N VAL A 385 -44.59 16.04 -27.15
CA VAL A 385 -45.26 15.08 -28.04
C VAL A 385 -44.41 13.79 -28.18
N GLU A 386 -43.08 13.93 -28.39
CA GLU A 386 -42.18 12.81 -28.51
C GLU A 386 -42.05 11.96 -27.23
N THR A 387 -42.27 12.61 -26.09
CA THR A 387 -42.19 11.96 -24.77
C THR A 387 -43.46 11.23 -24.40
N LEU A 388 -44.64 11.80 -24.75
CA LEU A 388 -45.94 11.23 -24.43
C LEU A 388 -46.40 10.15 -25.43
N THR A 389 -46.10 10.31 -26.72
CA THR A 389 -46.51 9.32 -27.73
C THR A 389 -45.64 8.06 -27.76
N GLY A 390 -44.47 8.07 -27.06
CA GLY A 390 -43.55 6.92 -27.08
C GLY A 390 -42.95 6.62 -28.46
N THR A 391 -43.27 7.41 -29.47
CA THR A 391 -42.80 7.36 -30.85
C THR A 391 -41.40 7.99 -30.98
N GLY A 392 -40.56 7.79 -29.98
CA GLY A 392 -39.13 8.15 -30.09
C GLY A 392 -38.55 7.33 -31.22
N THR A 393 -38.18 8.04 -32.28
CA THR A 393 -37.49 7.58 -33.48
C THR A 393 -36.53 6.40 -33.22
N GLY A 394 -37.10 5.20 -33.15
CA GLY A 394 -36.36 3.97 -33.26
C GLY A 394 -35.82 3.91 -34.69
N GLY A 395 -34.58 4.27 -34.89
CA GLY A 395 -33.92 4.07 -36.17
C GLY A 395 -34.12 2.60 -36.58
N GLY A 396 -34.73 2.34 -37.75
CA GLY A 396 -34.96 0.99 -38.22
C GLY A 396 -33.65 0.24 -38.27
N PHE A 397 -33.68 -1.05 -38.01
CA PHE A 397 -32.54 -1.94 -38.25
C PHE A 397 -32.17 -1.86 -39.75
N GLY A 398 -30.90 -1.70 -40.06
CA GLY A 398 -30.41 -1.57 -41.46
C GLY A 398 -29.92 -0.16 -41.82
N ALA A 399 -30.18 0.86 -41.00
CA ALA A 399 -29.84 2.25 -41.32
C ALA A 399 -28.36 2.60 -41.08
N SER A 400 -27.61 1.82 -40.28
CA SER A 400 -26.19 2.11 -39.98
C SER A 400 -25.20 1.13 -40.65
N ARG A 401 -23.95 1.57 -40.76
CA ARG A 401 -22.85 0.73 -41.26
C ARG A 401 -22.67 -0.57 -40.48
N LEU A 402 -22.84 -0.50 -39.15
CA LEU A 402 -22.76 -1.66 -38.25
C LEU A 402 -23.89 -2.66 -38.52
N ASP A 403 -25.12 -2.20 -38.73
CA ASP A 403 -26.26 -3.06 -39.03
C ASP A 403 -26.01 -3.82 -40.34
N ARG A 404 -25.44 -3.15 -41.34
CA ARG A 404 -25.08 -3.74 -42.66
C ARG A 404 -23.93 -4.74 -42.55
N LEU A 405 -22.92 -4.48 -41.70
CA LEU A 405 -21.82 -5.41 -41.44
C LEU A 405 -22.31 -6.70 -40.77
N VAL A 406 -23.15 -6.58 -39.73
CA VAL A 406 -23.72 -7.73 -39.00
C VAL A 406 -24.68 -8.51 -39.92
N ALA A 407 -25.42 -7.83 -40.81
CA ALA A 407 -26.28 -8.50 -41.78
C ALA A 407 -25.44 -9.25 -42.83
N ARG A 408 -24.32 -8.68 -43.26
CA ARG A 408 -23.41 -9.32 -44.27
C ARG A 408 -22.58 -10.46 -43.73
N SER A 409 -22.25 -10.47 -42.39
CA SER A 409 -21.40 -11.50 -41.76
C SER A 409 -22.03 -12.89 -41.74
N GLY A 410 -23.30 -13.04 -42.06
CA GLY A 410 -24.00 -14.33 -42.01
C GLY A 410 -24.15 -14.92 -40.61
N LEU A 411 -23.67 -14.24 -39.59
CA LEU A 411 -23.73 -14.67 -38.17
C LEU A 411 -25.16 -14.85 -37.66
N LEU A 412 -26.14 -14.17 -38.29
CA LEU A 412 -27.55 -14.21 -37.95
C LEU A 412 -28.40 -14.98 -38.94
N SER A 413 -27.80 -15.90 -39.76
CA SER A 413 -28.53 -16.69 -40.74
C SER A 413 -29.60 -17.57 -40.08
N GLU A 414 -30.74 -17.75 -40.75
CA GLU A 414 -31.90 -18.51 -40.21
C GLU A 414 -31.58 -19.98 -39.99
N THR A 415 -30.66 -20.52 -40.73
CA THR A 415 -30.25 -21.92 -40.64
C THR A 415 -29.34 -22.26 -39.50
N ARG A 416 -28.68 -21.26 -38.87
CA ARG A 416 -27.65 -21.48 -37.85
C ARG A 416 -28.04 -21.04 -36.44
N VAL A 417 -28.99 -20.09 -36.31
CA VAL A 417 -29.27 -19.43 -34.99
C VAL A 417 -30.77 -19.45 -34.68
N PRO A 418 -31.17 -19.90 -33.46
CA PRO A 418 -32.58 -19.86 -33.03
C PRO A 418 -33.13 -18.42 -33.11
N GLY A 419 -34.40 -18.29 -33.52
CA GLY A 419 -35.07 -16.99 -33.69
C GLY A 419 -35.05 -16.09 -32.43
N SER A 420 -35.07 -16.68 -31.23
CA SER A 420 -34.93 -15.95 -29.94
C SER A 420 -33.56 -15.32 -29.78
N VAL A 421 -32.48 -15.96 -30.22
CA VAL A 421 -31.10 -15.43 -30.16
C VAL A 421 -30.94 -14.29 -31.17
N ARG A 422 -31.40 -14.52 -32.43
CA ARG A 422 -31.42 -13.49 -33.45
C ARG A 422 -32.16 -12.24 -33.04
N MET A 423 -33.33 -12.39 -32.39
CA MET A 423 -34.11 -11.29 -31.86
C MET A 423 -33.34 -10.53 -30.75
N GLY A 424 -32.65 -11.24 -29.83
CA GLY A 424 -31.83 -10.63 -28.78
C GLY A 424 -30.71 -9.76 -29.35
N VAL A 425 -29.94 -10.27 -30.32
CA VAL A 425 -28.88 -9.51 -30.98
C VAL A 425 -29.40 -8.29 -31.73
N ARG A 426 -30.50 -8.43 -32.49
CA ARG A 426 -31.14 -7.31 -33.20
C ARG A 426 -31.64 -6.24 -32.25
N ASN A 427 -32.07 -6.58 -31.06
CA ASN A 427 -32.50 -5.62 -30.03
C ASN A 427 -31.36 -4.73 -29.58
N VAL A 428 -30.16 -5.26 -29.38
CA VAL A 428 -28.95 -4.47 -29.03
C VAL A 428 -28.68 -3.40 -30.09
N LEU A 429 -28.81 -3.74 -31.39
CA LEU A 429 -28.54 -2.84 -32.48
C LEU A 429 -29.68 -1.83 -32.75
N ARG A 430 -30.90 -2.16 -32.37
CA ARG A 430 -32.08 -1.28 -32.52
C ARG A 430 -32.07 -0.07 -31.60
N GLN A 431 -31.58 -0.23 -30.36
CA GLN A 431 -31.54 0.82 -29.34
C GLN A 431 -30.10 1.29 -29.04
N LYS A 432 -29.40 1.79 -30.09
CA LYS A 432 -27.96 2.11 -30.06
C LYS A 432 -27.51 2.96 -28.87
N ARG A 433 -28.22 4.06 -28.56
CA ARG A 433 -27.82 4.94 -27.44
C ARG A 433 -27.84 4.26 -26.08
N ARG A 434 -28.82 3.40 -25.87
CA ARG A 434 -28.97 2.66 -24.63
C ARG A 434 -27.97 1.51 -24.54
N SER A 435 -27.85 0.74 -25.61
CA SER A 435 -26.86 -0.33 -25.72
C SER A 435 -25.45 0.19 -25.51
N LEU A 436 -25.12 1.36 -26.10
CA LEU A 436 -23.82 2.02 -25.92
C LEU A 436 -23.59 2.43 -24.46
N ALA A 437 -24.61 2.96 -23.79
CA ALA A 437 -24.48 3.30 -22.35
C ALA A 437 -24.22 2.06 -21.47
N ALA A 438 -24.96 0.96 -21.72
CA ALA A 438 -24.77 -0.29 -21.01
C ALA A 438 -23.39 -0.93 -21.33
N ILE A 439 -22.98 -0.92 -22.60
CA ILE A 439 -21.65 -1.39 -23.03
C ILE A 439 -20.55 -0.56 -22.36
N ALA A 440 -20.65 0.78 -22.37
CA ALA A 440 -19.68 1.65 -21.72
C ALA A 440 -19.59 1.40 -20.22
N GLN A 441 -20.72 1.15 -19.56
CA GLN A 441 -20.76 0.83 -18.16
C GLN A 441 -20.04 -0.49 -17.84
N VAL A 442 -20.31 -1.54 -18.62
CA VAL A 442 -19.61 -2.82 -18.49
C VAL A 442 -18.12 -2.66 -18.80
N ALA A 443 -17.77 -1.89 -19.85
CA ALA A 443 -16.39 -1.67 -20.27
C ALA A 443 -15.56 -0.98 -19.18
N VAL A 444 -16.06 0.10 -18.59
CA VAL A 444 -15.37 0.81 -17.52
C VAL A 444 -15.24 -0.08 -16.28
N ALA A 445 -16.31 -0.73 -15.91
CA ALA A 445 -16.35 -1.55 -14.72
C ALA A 445 -15.46 -2.80 -14.82
N ALA A 446 -15.55 -3.54 -15.93
CA ALA A 446 -14.68 -4.69 -16.18
C ALA A 446 -13.22 -4.26 -16.42
N GLY A 447 -13.01 -3.10 -17.05
CA GLY A 447 -11.68 -2.51 -17.23
C GLY A 447 -11.00 -2.20 -15.91
N LEU A 448 -11.73 -1.61 -14.95
CA LEU A 448 -11.24 -1.39 -13.59
C LEU A 448 -10.91 -2.71 -12.87
N ALA A 449 -11.79 -3.71 -12.97
CA ALA A 449 -11.51 -5.03 -12.39
C ALA A 449 -10.23 -5.65 -12.96
N ILE A 450 -10.04 -5.56 -14.29
CA ILE A 450 -8.81 -6.00 -14.97
C ILE A 450 -7.60 -5.23 -14.43
N THR A 451 -7.71 -3.91 -14.27
CA THR A 451 -6.64 -3.05 -13.73
C THR A 451 -6.21 -3.49 -12.34
N PHE A 452 -7.16 -3.72 -11.43
CA PHE A 452 -6.83 -4.15 -10.06
C PHE A 452 -6.23 -5.56 -10.00
N LEU A 453 -6.74 -6.48 -10.81
CA LEU A 453 -6.15 -7.82 -10.88
C LEU A 453 -4.74 -7.80 -11.47
N ALA A 454 -4.50 -6.98 -12.51
CA ALA A 454 -3.18 -6.81 -13.10
C ALA A 454 -2.22 -6.13 -12.10
N LEU A 455 -2.69 -5.14 -11.33
CA LEU A 455 -1.90 -4.50 -10.28
C LEU A 455 -1.47 -5.51 -9.21
N GLY A 456 -2.41 -6.33 -8.72
CA GLY A 456 -2.10 -7.38 -7.74
C GLY A 456 -1.10 -8.40 -8.27
N GLN A 457 -1.23 -8.80 -9.54
CA GLN A 457 -0.28 -9.72 -10.18
C GLN A 457 1.11 -9.09 -10.32
N SER A 458 1.19 -7.82 -10.75
CA SER A 458 2.46 -7.10 -10.88
C SER A 458 3.15 -6.93 -9.54
N ALA A 459 2.41 -6.61 -8.47
CA ALA A 459 2.94 -6.52 -7.13
C ALA A 459 3.49 -7.88 -6.64
N SER A 460 2.71 -8.95 -6.80
CA SER A 460 3.17 -10.31 -6.47
C SER A 460 4.42 -10.72 -7.24
N THR A 461 4.50 -10.36 -8.53
CA THR A 461 5.69 -10.64 -9.34
C THR A 461 6.91 -9.82 -8.89
N LEU A 462 6.69 -8.56 -8.46
CA LEU A 462 7.77 -7.73 -7.91
C LEU A 462 8.38 -8.38 -6.67
N ILE A 463 7.52 -8.80 -5.72
CA ILE A 463 7.94 -9.49 -4.50
C ILE A 463 8.75 -10.75 -4.83
N SER A 464 8.21 -11.62 -5.69
CA SER A 464 8.91 -12.84 -6.10
C SER A 464 10.26 -12.55 -6.75
N ARG A 465 10.36 -11.51 -7.59
CA ARG A 465 11.63 -11.12 -8.22
C ARG A 465 12.65 -10.61 -7.23
N THR A 466 12.23 -9.89 -6.20
CA THR A 466 13.12 -9.39 -5.13
C THR A 466 13.69 -10.57 -4.33
N VAL A 467 12.85 -11.52 -3.96
CA VAL A 467 13.30 -12.75 -3.27
C VAL A 467 14.26 -13.57 -4.14
N ASP A 468 13.98 -13.73 -5.43
CA ASP A 468 14.83 -14.47 -6.37
C ASP A 468 16.21 -13.82 -6.59
N GLN A 469 16.37 -12.54 -6.24
CA GLN A 469 17.66 -11.84 -6.30
C GLN A 469 18.60 -12.25 -5.15
N LEU A 470 18.06 -12.71 -4.01
CA LEU A 470 18.84 -13.13 -2.85
C LEU A 470 19.50 -14.49 -3.12
N ARG A 471 20.81 -14.52 -3.34
CA ARG A 471 21.59 -15.74 -3.60
C ARG A 471 22.36 -16.23 -2.39
N PHE A 472 22.16 -15.62 -1.23
CA PHE A 472 22.74 -16.04 0.04
C PHE A 472 21.65 -16.59 0.96
N SER A 473 22.05 -17.47 1.85
CA SER A 473 21.15 -18.20 2.74
C SER A 473 21.23 -17.68 4.18
N ILE A 474 22.37 -17.09 4.55
CA ILE A 474 22.67 -16.64 5.91
C ILE A 474 23.36 -15.28 5.83
N GLY A 475 22.82 -14.30 6.55
CA GLY A 475 23.50 -13.06 6.90
C GLY A 475 24.19 -13.22 8.27
N VAL A 476 25.44 -12.81 8.37
CA VAL A 476 26.17 -12.73 9.64
C VAL A 476 26.48 -11.27 9.89
N GLY A 477 25.84 -10.68 10.90
CA GLY A 477 26.07 -9.31 11.31
C GLY A 477 26.94 -9.22 12.55
N GLN A 478 27.51 -8.03 12.77
CA GLN A 478 28.19 -7.71 14.02
C GLN A 478 27.16 -7.35 15.10
N THR A 479 27.43 -7.73 16.33
CA THR A 479 26.70 -7.14 17.46
C THR A 479 27.40 -5.87 17.96
N SER A 480 26.66 -4.99 18.63
CA SER A 480 27.18 -3.72 19.12
C SER A 480 28.51 -3.84 19.87
N GLY A 481 29.47 -2.99 19.53
CA GLY A 481 30.82 -3.02 20.10
C GLY A 481 31.69 -4.19 19.64
N ALA A 482 31.29 -4.91 18.61
CA ALA A 482 32.07 -6.02 18.06
C ALA A 482 33.24 -5.54 17.17
N ARG A 483 34.24 -6.40 17.04
CA ARG A 483 35.35 -6.18 16.09
C ARG A 483 34.81 -6.35 14.66
N PRO A 484 35.17 -5.45 13.70
CA PRO A 484 34.82 -5.61 12.30
C PRO A 484 35.28 -6.91 11.67
N PHE A 485 34.58 -7.36 10.63
CA PHE A 485 34.90 -8.56 9.90
C PHE A 485 36.03 -8.31 8.88
N GLY A 486 37.25 -8.53 9.29
CA GLY A 486 38.36 -8.59 8.33
C GLY A 486 38.41 -9.91 7.56
N SER A 487 39.39 -10.03 6.67
CA SER A 487 39.62 -11.22 5.82
C SER A 487 39.67 -12.53 6.61
N GLN A 488 40.19 -12.52 7.85
CA GLN A 488 40.24 -13.69 8.73
C GLN A 488 38.84 -14.19 9.11
N ALA A 489 37.91 -13.29 9.44
CA ALA A 489 36.53 -13.66 9.77
C ALA A 489 35.82 -14.29 8.57
N VAL A 490 35.98 -13.69 7.38
CA VAL A 490 35.42 -14.21 6.12
C VAL A 490 35.98 -15.59 5.81
N ALA A 491 37.31 -15.80 5.97
CA ALA A 491 37.94 -17.10 5.75
C ALA A 491 37.47 -18.18 6.75
N LEU A 492 37.28 -17.81 8.02
CA LEU A 492 36.72 -18.69 9.04
C LEU A 492 35.28 -19.09 8.72
N ALA A 493 34.46 -18.15 8.28
CA ALA A 493 33.07 -18.39 7.88
C ALA A 493 33.01 -19.30 6.62
N ALA A 494 33.83 -19.02 5.61
CA ALA A 494 33.93 -19.82 4.38
C ALA A 494 34.40 -21.26 4.63
N ALA A 495 35.33 -21.47 5.58
CA ALA A 495 35.83 -22.78 5.94
C ALA A 495 34.88 -23.59 6.86
N THR A 496 33.67 -23.09 7.17
CA THR A 496 32.70 -23.79 8.00
C THR A 496 31.97 -24.87 7.20
N PRO A 497 31.82 -26.09 7.72
CA PRO A 497 31.12 -27.16 7.02
C PRO A 497 29.70 -26.77 6.65
N GLY A 498 29.34 -26.98 5.38
CA GLY A 498 27.99 -26.63 4.85
C GLY A 498 27.91 -25.23 4.21
N VAL A 499 28.99 -24.42 4.31
CA VAL A 499 29.10 -23.14 3.61
C VAL A 499 29.83 -23.37 2.28
N THR A 500 29.33 -22.79 1.19
CA THR A 500 29.92 -22.90 -0.16
C THR A 500 30.53 -21.59 -0.64
N ALA A 501 30.06 -20.47 -0.16
CA ALA A 501 30.61 -19.15 -0.45
C ALA A 501 30.40 -18.22 0.74
N ALA A 502 31.36 -17.30 0.93
CA ALA A 502 31.28 -16.23 1.94
C ALA A 502 31.75 -14.93 1.31
N GLN A 503 31.00 -13.86 1.54
CA GLN A 503 31.27 -12.54 0.99
C GLN A 503 31.15 -11.48 2.08
N PRO A 504 32.17 -10.65 2.29
CA PRO A 504 32.05 -9.48 3.16
C PRO A 504 31.20 -8.42 2.51
N VAL A 505 30.41 -7.73 3.31
CA VAL A 505 29.55 -6.64 2.93
C VAL A 505 29.70 -5.53 3.96
N GLU A 506 29.81 -4.30 3.51
CA GLU A 506 29.76 -3.11 4.33
C GLU A 506 28.43 -2.40 4.07
N THR A 507 27.75 -2.02 5.14
CA THR A 507 26.52 -1.23 5.06
C THR A 507 26.74 0.11 5.71
N SER A 508 26.46 1.17 5.00
CA SER A 508 26.57 2.55 5.50
C SER A 508 25.42 3.40 4.98
N SER A 509 25.46 4.67 5.30
CA SER A 509 24.51 5.64 4.78
C SER A 509 25.25 6.75 4.07
N VAL A 510 24.66 7.26 2.99
CA VAL A 510 25.16 8.41 2.25
C VAL A 510 24.02 9.40 2.04
N GLN A 511 24.34 10.72 1.96
CA GLN A 511 23.31 11.71 1.69
C GLN A 511 23.55 12.38 0.35
N TYR A 512 22.44 12.67 -0.35
CA TYR A 512 22.43 13.48 -1.55
C TYR A 512 21.31 14.53 -1.44
N HIS A 513 21.68 15.81 -1.48
CA HIS A 513 20.75 16.92 -1.28
C HIS A 513 19.88 16.83 -0.01
N GLY A 514 20.46 16.32 1.09
CA GLY A 514 19.79 16.18 2.39
C GLY A 514 18.90 14.95 2.50
N GLN A 515 18.81 14.12 1.48
CA GLN A 515 18.12 12.83 1.53
C GLN A 515 19.12 11.71 1.79
N THR A 516 18.83 10.88 2.77
CA THR A 516 19.69 9.74 3.15
C THR A 516 19.33 8.50 2.34
N TYR A 517 20.36 7.83 1.83
CA TYR A 517 20.29 6.59 1.06
C TYR A 517 21.14 5.52 1.73
N VAL A 518 20.71 4.27 1.61
CA VAL A 518 21.49 3.13 2.06
C VAL A 518 22.65 2.90 1.10
N ALA A 519 23.85 2.72 1.61
CA ALA A 519 25.04 2.40 0.84
C ALA A 519 25.49 0.98 1.13
N TRP A 520 25.70 0.17 0.08
CA TRP A 520 26.26 -1.18 0.18
C TRP A 520 27.62 -1.26 -0.48
N GLY A 521 28.62 -1.71 0.27
CA GLY A 521 29.95 -2.08 -0.22
C GLY A 521 30.02 -3.53 -0.66
N LEU A 522 30.23 -3.79 -1.94
CA LEU A 522 30.15 -5.12 -2.53
C LEU A 522 31.32 -5.44 -3.44
N GLY A 523 31.59 -6.73 -3.65
CA GLY A 523 32.60 -7.23 -4.55
C GLY A 523 32.18 -7.33 -6.02
N THR A 524 33.03 -7.91 -6.86
CA THR A 524 32.79 -8.12 -8.30
C THR A 524 31.71 -9.15 -8.61
N HIS A 525 31.54 -10.14 -7.76
CA HIS A 525 30.57 -11.22 -7.92
C HIS A 525 29.66 -11.28 -6.67
N PRO A 526 28.73 -10.35 -6.55
CA PRO A 526 27.90 -10.29 -5.35
C PRO A 526 26.96 -11.50 -5.24
N LEU A 527 26.74 -11.97 -4.01
CA LEU A 527 25.72 -12.96 -3.68
C LEU A 527 24.30 -12.37 -3.72
N TYR A 528 24.12 -11.42 -4.61
CA TYR A 528 22.87 -10.75 -4.94
C TYR A 528 22.80 -10.61 -6.47
N ALA A 529 21.68 -11.05 -7.07
CA ALA A 529 21.53 -11.06 -8.53
C ALA A 529 21.04 -9.70 -9.04
N PHE A 530 21.93 -8.75 -9.20
CA PHE A 530 21.61 -7.44 -9.78
C PHE A 530 21.15 -7.54 -11.23
N ARG A 531 20.20 -6.69 -11.60
CA ARG A 531 19.69 -6.54 -12.97
C ARG A 531 19.88 -5.10 -13.40
N LEU A 532 20.98 -4.82 -14.08
CA LEU A 532 21.27 -3.48 -14.54
C LEU A 532 20.34 -3.07 -15.67
N SER A 533 19.79 -1.86 -15.57
CA SER A 533 19.05 -1.20 -16.64
C SER A 533 19.96 -0.46 -17.61
N ALA A 534 21.13 -0.01 -17.12
CA ALA A 534 22.16 0.66 -17.91
C ALA A 534 23.54 0.47 -17.28
N GLY A 535 24.58 0.54 -18.10
CA GLY A 535 25.96 0.46 -17.64
C GLY A 535 26.43 -0.95 -17.31
N HIS A 536 27.38 -1.05 -16.37
CA HIS A 536 27.99 -2.31 -15.96
C HIS A 536 28.21 -2.35 -14.44
N TRP A 537 28.34 -3.58 -13.88
CA TRP A 537 28.78 -3.82 -12.50
C TRP A 537 30.28 -3.62 -12.36
N PHE A 538 30.77 -3.55 -11.13
CA PHE A 538 32.18 -3.39 -10.82
C PHE A 538 33.06 -4.49 -11.43
N THR A 539 34.13 -4.08 -12.07
CA THR A 539 35.17 -4.97 -12.60
C THR A 539 36.26 -5.20 -11.56
N ALA A 540 37.12 -6.21 -11.78
CA ALA A 540 38.28 -6.43 -10.95
C ALA A 540 39.26 -5.24 -10.96
N ALA A 541 39.34 -4.50 -12.08
CA ALA A 541 40.13 -3.28 -12.19
C ALA A 541 39.52 -2.14 -11.34
N ASP A 542 38.18 -2.02 -11.29
CA ASP A 542 37.50 -1.03 -10.44
C ASP A 542 37.82 -1.30 -8.96
N LEU A 543 37.76 -2.55 -8.51
CA LEU A 543 38.10 -2.89 -7.13
C LEU A 543 39.60 -2.69 -6.81
N ALA A 544 40.50 -3.05 -7.71
CA ALA A 544 41.92 -2.88 -7.49
C ALA A 544 42.35 -1.41 -7.37
N THR A 545 41.66 -0.51 -8.09
CA THR A 545 41.92 0.92 -8.07
C THR A 545 41.08 1.70 -7.10
N ALA A 546 39.96 1.12 -6.63
CA ALA A 546 38.92 1.74 -5.83
C ALA A 546 39.47 2.43 -4.57
N GLY A 547 40.39 1.80 -3.85
CA GLY A 547 40.97 2.36 -2.63
C GLY A 547 41.84 3.61 -2.86
N ARG A 548 42.22 3.92 -4.11
CA ARG A 548 43.07 5.07 -4.48
C ARG A 548 42.39 6.05 -5.42
N ALA A 549 41.21 5.68 -5.98
CA ALA A 549 40.50 6.53 -6.92
C ALA A 549 39.96 7.78 -6.22
N THR A 550 40.18 8.95 -6.82
CA THR A 550 39.61 10.23 -6.38
C THR A 550 38.15 10.32 -6.71
N VAL A 551 37.68 9.66 -7.77
CA VAL A 551 36.29 9.57 -8.21
C VAL A 551 35.98 8.09 -8.45
N PRO A 552 35.60 7.32 -7.41
CA PRO A 552 35.29 5.90 -7.55
C PRO A 552 34.00 5.65 -8.33
N PRO A 553 33.88 4.51 -9.01
CA PRO A 553 32.64 4.11 -9.66
C PRO A 553 31.59 3.70 -8.62
N VAL A 554 30.32 3.99 -8.91
CA VAL A 554 29.15 3.54 -8.14
C VAL A 554 28.08 2.99 -9.07
N VAL A 555 27.26 2.07 -8.54
CA VAL A 555 26.01 1.68 -9.19
C VAL A 555 24.86 2.27 -8.38
N LEU A 556 23.89 2.88 -9.04
CA LEU A 556 22.76 3.51 -8.37
C LEU A 556 21.51 2.64 -8.47
N GLY A 557 20.74 2.60 -7.41
CA GLY A 557 19.37 2.13 -7.47
C GLY A 557 18.49 3.07 -8.33
N PRO A 558 17.38 2.56 -8.86
CA PRO A 558 16.57 3.31 -9.82
C PRO A 558 15.94 4.59 -9.25
N ALA A 559 15.61 4.63 -7.97
CA ALA A 559 15.05 5.81 -7.33
C ALA A 559 16.13 6.90 -7.14
N VAL A 560 17.33 6.52 -6.68
CA VAL A 560 18.48 7.43 -6.55
C VAL A 560 18.84 8.03 -7.90
N ALA A 561 18.92 7.21 -8.95
CA ALA A 561 19.24 7.65 -10.30
C ALA A 561 18.22 8.67 -10.84
N ARG A 562 16.92 8.46 -10.58
CA ARG A 562 15.86 9.39 -10.98
C ARG A 562 15.92 10.69 -10.19
N THR A 563 16.05 10.64 -8.87
CA THR A 563 16.13 11.82 -8.00
C THR A 563 17.34 12.68 -8.34
N ALA A 564 18.48 12.04 -8.64
CA ALA A 564 19.68 12.73 -9.05
C ALA A 564 19.68 13.19 -10.53
N GLY A 565 18.69 12.76 -11.34
CA GLY A 565 18.69 12.96 -12.78
C GLY A 565 19.93 12.35 -13.46
N ALA A 566 20.48 11.27 -12.88
CA ALA A 566 21.79 10.73 -13.25
C ALA A 566 21.66 9.66 -14.34
N SER A 567 22.66 9.66 -15.22
CA SER A 567 22.89 8.63 -16.22
C SER A 567 24.30 8.04 -16.06
N VAL A 568 24.57 6.93 -16.75
CA VAL A 568 25.91 6.34 -16.74
C VAL A 568 26.95 7.37 -17.17
N GLY A 569 28.03 7.48 -16.41
CA GLY A 569 29.09 8.48 -16.59
C GLY A 569 28.91 9.78 -15.82
N THR A 570 27.72 10.09 -15.27
CA THR A 570 27.48 11.28 -14.45
C THR A 570 28.33 11.23 -13.19
N ILE A 571 28.88 12.37 -12.79
CA ILE A 571 29.58 12.54 -11.51
C ILE A 571 28.63 13.18 -10.52
N LEU A 572 28.46 12.53 -9.37
CA LEU A 572 27.65 12.99 -8.24
C LEU A 572 28.54 13.24 -7.03
N THR A 573 28.05 14.05 -6.12
CA THR A 573 28.71 14.30 -4.83
C THR A 573 27.78 13.87 -3.71
N PHE A 574 28.20 12.84 -2.98
CA PHE A 574 27.50 12.39 -1.78
C PHE A 574 28.20 12.94 -0.53
N ASP A 575 27.40 13.24 0.47
CA ASP A 575 27.88 13.42 1.84
C ASP A 575 27.97 12.04 2.48
N THR A 576 29.16 11.69 2.96
CA THR A 576 29.50 10.37 3.51
C THR A 576 30.06 10.55 4.91
N PRO A 577 30.22 9.49 5.73
CA PRO A 577 30.87 9.61 7.04
C PRO A 577 32.27 10.23 6.99
N ALA A 578 32.98 10.07 5.87
CA ALA A 578 34.30 10.69 5.65
C ALA A 578 34.22 12.10 5.04
N GLY A 579 33.02 12.67 4.84
CA GLY A 579 32.79 13.96 4.19
C GLY A 579 32.36 13.84 2.73
N TYR A 580 32.38 14.96 2.01
CA TYR A 580 31.94 15.00 0.61
C TYR A 580 32.80 14.14 -0.31
N THR A 581 32.19 13.22 -1.00
CA THR A 581 32.85 12.28 -1.91
C THR A 581 32.27 12.40 -3.31
N HIS A 582 33.12 12.64 -4.30
CA HIS A 582 32.75 12.60 -5.71
C HIS A 582 32.75 11.17 -6.21
N VAL A 583 31.68 10.74 -6.87
CA VAL A 583 31.54 9.39 -7.42
C VAL A 583 31.10 9.44 -8.88
N ARG A 584 31.47 8.46 -9.68
CA ARG A 584 31.07 8.34 -11.09
C ARG A 584 30.07 7.17 -11.23
N VAL A 585 28.93 7.43 -11.84
CA VAL A 585 27.93 6.41 -12.09
C VAL A 585 28.42 5.42 -13.16
N ALA A 586 28.70 4.17 -12.76
CA ALA A 586 29.11 3.09 -13.64
C ALA A 586 27.92 2.31 -14.19
N GLY A 587 26.83 2.21 -13.41
CA GLY A 587 25.63 1.51 -13.81
C GLY A 587 24.41 1.96 -13.02
N ILE A 588 23.25 1.54 -13.49
CA ILE A 588 21.96 1.78 -12.81
C ILE A 588 21.27 0.43 -12.67
N ASP A 589 20.92 0.05 -11.46
CA ASP A 589 20.14 -1.16 -11.17
C ASP A 589 18.67 -0.95 -11.55
N SER A 590 17.98 -2.03 -11.85
CA SER A 590 16.54 -2.07 -12.08
C SER A 590 15.79 -2.75 -10.94
N GLY A 591 16.51 -3.16 -9.87
CA GLY A 591 15.92 -3.83 -8.71
C GLY A 591 15.13 -2.88 -7.81
N ALA A 592 14.24 -3.46 -7.00
CA ALA A 592 13.42 -2.72 -6.04
C ALA A 592 13.96 -2.81 -4.61
N THR A 593 15.18 -3.24 -4.41
CA THR A 593 15.83 -3.33 -3.09
C THR A 593 15.81 -1.98 -2.41
N ASN A 594 15.32 -1.94 -1.17
CA ASN A 594 15.08 -0.68 -0.44
C ASN A 594 14.29 0.35 -1.29
N ASN A 595 13.27 -0.11 -2.01
CA ASN A 595 12.48 0.72 -2.95
C ASN A 595 13.31 1.38 -4.07
N GLY A 596 14.52 0.85 -4.34
CA GLY A 596 15.45 1.44 -5.29
C GLY A 596 16.31 2.58 -4.72
N ASP A 597 16.27 2.79 -3.41
CA ASP A 597 17.01 3.85 -2.68
C ASP A 597 18.38 3.38 -2.17
N THR A 598 19.08 2.56 -2.95
CA THR A 598 20.39 2.04 -2.58
C THR A 598 21.48 2.58 -3.51
N VAL A 599 22.62 2.91 -2.93
CA VAL A 599 23.86 3.26 -3.64
C VAL A 599 24.87 2.15 -3.42
N TYR A 600 25.32 1.49 -4.48
CA TYR A 600 26.30 0.41 -4.40
C TYR A 600 27.68 0.95 -4.67
N PHE A 601 28.61 0.65 -3.78
CA PHE A 601 30.02 1.02 -3.85
C PHE A 601 30.89 -0.24 -4.02
N PRO A 602 32.06 -0.14 -4.65
CA PRO A 602 33.11 -1.15 -4.45
C PRO A 602 33.43 -1.26 -2.96
N LEU A 603 33.47 -2.47 -2.42
CA LEU A 603 33.70 -2.69 -0.99
C LEU A 603 34.89 -1.89 -0.42
N PRO A 604 36.08 -1.85 -1.03
CA PRO A 604 37.21 -1.09 -0.48
C PRO A 604 36.99 0.43 -0.45
N VAL A 605 36.05 0.94 -1.24
CA VAL A 605 35.68 2.36 -1.20
C VAL A 605 34.85 2.63 0.04
N LEU A 606 33.79 1.86 0.24
CA LEU A 606 32.88 2.08 1.36
C LEU A 606 33.57 1.85 2.70
N GLU A 607 34.37 0.78 2.82
CA GLU A 607 35.22 0.56 3.99
C GLU A 607 36.10 1.75 4.33
N ARG A 608 36.72 2.39 3.32
CA ARG A 608 37.54 3.59 3.53
C ARG A 608 36.71 4.78 3.99
N LEU A 609 35.50 4.92 3.46
CA LEU A 609 34.59 6.02 3.81
C LEU A 609 33.99 5.86 5.20
N ASP A 610 33.93 4.63 5.72
CA ASP A 610 33.31 4.31 7.00
C ASP A 610 34.30 3.91 8.10
N GLY A 611 35.59 4.14 7.92
CA GLY A 611 36.59 3.98 9.00
C GLY A 611 37.82 3.20 8.69
N GLY A 612 37.95 2.65 7.51
CA GLY A 612 39.19 2.02 7.02
C GLY A 612 39.02 0.58 6.49
N PRO A 613 40.08 -0.01 5.96
CA PRO A 613 40.04 -1.33 5.36
C PRO A 613 39.73 -2.44 6.38
N GLY A 614 38.85 -3.36 6.01
CA GLY A 614 38.44 -4.49 6.86
C GLY A 614 37.40 -4.09 7.92
N THR A 615 36.60 -3.07 7.65
CA THR A 615 35.50 -2.62 8.51
C THR A 615 34.19 -3.30 8.20
N ALA A 616 34.14 -4.29 7.29
CA ALA A 616 32.91 -4.98 6.93
C ALA A 616 32.10 -5.37 8.15
N ASP A 617 30.83 -4.98 8.13
CA ASP A 617 29.88 -5.16 9.23
C ASP A 617 29.07 -6.47 9.09
N SER A 618 29.06 -7.02 7.88
CA SER A 618 28.27 -8.19 7.53
C SER A 618 29.03 -9.19 6.66
N ILE A 619 28.70 -10.49 6.78
CA ILE A 619 29.14 -11.53 5.88
C ILE A 619 27.92 -12.26 5.34
N TRP A 620 27.76 -12.27 4.03
CA TRP A 620 26.73 -13.08 3.37
C TRP A 620 27.27 -14.45 3.00
N LEU A 621 26.50 -15.50 3.30
CA LEU A 621 26.92 -16.89 3.14
C LEU A 621 25.92 -17.66 2.30
N THR A 622 26.43 -18.48 1.40
CA THR A 622 25.63 -19.48 0.68
C THR A 622 25.90 -20.85 1.28
N THR A 623 24.89 -21.68 1.40
CA THR A 623 24.95 -23.04 1.93
C THR A 623 24.83 -24.06 0.81
N ALA A 624 25.45 -25.23 1.00
CA ALA A 624 25.38 -26.36 0.07
C ALA A 624 23.97 -26.95 -0.07
N SER A 625 23.09 -26.70 0.90
CA SER A 625 21.73 -27.19 0.90
C SER A 625 20.78 -26.03 1.20
N ALA A 626 19.68 -25.92 0.44
CA ALA A 626 18.62 -24.95 0.64
C ALA A 626 17.61 -25.33 1.74
N GLY A 627 17.77 -26.49 2.38
CA GLY A 627 16.84 -26.94 3.43
C GLY A 627 17.01 -26.13 4.71
N HIS A 628 15.93 -25.64 5.30
CA HIS A 628 15.92 -24.77 6.49
C HIS A 628 16.73 -25.34 7.65
N THR A 629 16.63 -26.66 7.90
CA THR A 629 17.39 -27.33 8.96
C THR A 629 18.91 -27.33 8.68
N ALA A 630 19.32 -27.41 7.41
CA ALA A 630 20.74 -27.36 7.04
C ALA A 630 21.26 -25.93 7.15
N ILE A 631 20.50 -24.94 6.71
CA ILE A 631 20.82 -23.51 6.85
C ILE A 631 20.98 -23.15 8.34
N LYS A 632 20.02 -23.53 9.18
CA LYS A 632 20.06 -23.27 10.62
C LYS A 632 21.28 -23.91 11.29
N ARG A 633 21.64 -25.16 10.91
CA ARG A 633 22.87 -25.81 11.42
C ARG A 633 24.12 -25.09 10.97
N ALA A 634 24.20 -24.70 9.70
CA ALA A 634 25.34 -23.94 9.17
C ALA A 634 25.48 -22.58 9.87
N ALA A 635 24.37 -21.85 10.05
CA ALA A 635 24.33 -20.58 10.78
C ALA A 635 24.88 -20.72 12.22
N ALA A 636 24.42 -21.73 12.95
CA ALA A 636 24.92 -22.02 14.29
C ALA A 636 26.41 -22.41 14.30
N ALA A 637 26.87 -23.19 13.32
CA ALA A 637 28.28 -23.59 13.21
C ALA A 637 29.20 -22.38 12.91
N VAL A 638 28.76 -21.48 12.00
CA VAL A 638 29.49 -20.24 11.69
C VAL A 638 29.54 -19.35 12.92
N ALA A 639 28.37 -19.11 13.58
CA ALA A 639 28.35 -18.31 14.79
C ALA A 639 29.29 -18.83 15.88
N ASN A 640 29.27 -20.13 16.15
CA ASN A 640 30.14 -20.74 17.16
C ASN A 640 31.64 -20.60 16.81
N ARG A 641 31.98 -20.76 15.51
CA ARG A 641 33.36 -20.67 15.04
C ARG A 641 33.92 -19.25 15.10
N LEU A 642 33.12 -18.28 14.71
CA LEU A 642 33.45 -16.85 14.80
C LEU A 642 33.54 -16.39 16.26
N THR A 643 32.62 -16.85 17.11
CA THR A 643 32.63 -16.54 18.55
C THR A 643 33.88 -17.13 19.22
N ALA A 644 34.28 -18.36 18.88
CA ALA A 644 35.51 -18.97 19.38
C ALA A 644 36.76 -18.20 18.95
N ALA A 645 36.72 -17.49 17.81
CA ALA A 645 37.80 -16.63 17.32
C ALA A 645 37.71 -15.17 17.89
N GLY A 646 36.81 -14.91 18.83
CA GLY A 646 36.67 -13.62 19.52
C GLY A 646 35.77 -12.60 18.81
N TYR A 647 35.05 -13.01 17.75
CA TYR A 647 34.07 -12.15 17.12
C TYR A 647 32.70 -12.25 17.84
N ARG A 648 32.01 -11.14 18.00
CA ARG A 648 30.64 -11.11 18.49
C ARG A 648 29.71 -11.02 17.29
N VAL A 649 28.90 -12.05 17.04
CA VAL A 649 28.13 -12.17 15.82
C VAL A 649 26.67 -12.50 16.09
N SER A 650 25.80 -11.90 15.31
CA SER A 650 24.43 -12.33 15.08
C SER A 650 24.35 -13.06 13.74
N THR A 651 23.54 -14.11 13.65
CA THR A 651 23.28 -14.80 12.38
C THR A 651 21.80 -14.77 12.08
N GLN A 652 21.45 -14.40 10.85
CA GLN A 652 20.09 -14.30 10.38
C GLN A 652 19.90 -15.25 9.18
N GLU A 653 18.98 -16.15 9.28
CA GLU A 653 18.59 -17.01 8.18
C GLU A 653 17.65 -16.26 7.23
N ILE A 654 18.05 -16.12 5.97
CA ILE A 654 17.34 -15.30 4.98
C ILE A 654 15.91 -15.77 4.71
N TYR A 655 15.66 -17.08 4.78
CA TYR A 655 14.28 -17.58 4.62
C TYR A 655 13.32 -17.07 5.71
N VAL A 656 13.82 -16.73 6.91
CA VAL A 656 13.01 -16.13 7.99
C VAL A 656 12.69 -14.68 7.63
N VAL A 657 13.68 -13.89 7.21
CA VAL A 657 13.49 -12.51 6.76
C VAL A 657 12.49 -12.45 5.62
N VAL A 658 12.67 -13.30 4.61
CA VAL A 658 11.77 -13.39 3.46
C VAL A 658 10.36 -13.78 3.89
N ALA A 659 10.18 -14.64 4.88
CA ALA A 659 8.87 -15.02 5.38
C ALA A 659 8.16 -13.84 6.07
N ASP A 660 8.88 -13.06 6.86
CA ASP A 660 8.36 -11.89 7.56
C ASP A 660 8.03 -10.75 6.58
N ASP A 661 8.94 -10.46 5.64
CA ASP A 661 8.70 -9.47 4.58
C ASP A 661 7.49 -9.86 3.71
N THR A 662 7.40 -11.14 3.32
CA THR A 662 6.25 -11.60 2.53
C THR A 662 4.95 -11.56 3.30
N ALA A 663 4.94 -11.70 4.62
CA ALA A 663 3.74 -11.52 5.44
C ALA A 663 3.24 -10.06 5.40
N SER A 664 4.13 -9.10 5.53
CA SER A 664 3.83 -7.66 5.39
C SER A 664 3.34 -7.31 3.99
N ASP A 665 4.01 -7.83 2.96
CA ASP A 665 3.61 -7.68 1.57
C ASP A 665 2.24 -8.28 1.27
N HIS A 666 1.92 -9.44 1.84
CA HIS A 666 0.59 -10.05 1.74
C HIS A 666 -0.49 -9.20 2.40
N ALA A 667 -0.17 -8.46 3.46
CA ALA A 667 -1.11 -7.52 4.06
C ALA A 667 -1.45 -6.37 3.10
N ILE A 668 -0.44 -5.80 2.43
CA ILE A 668 -0.64 -4.77 1.41
C ILE A 668 -1.47 -5.32 0.24
N LEU A 669 -1.14 -6.51 -0.25
CA LEU A 669 -1.91 -7.18 -1.31
C LEU A 669 -3.37 -7.43 -0.90
N THR A 670 -3.61 -7.81 0.36
CA THR A 670 -4.96 -8.00 0.91
C THR A 670 -5.77 -6.70 0.87
N ILE A 671 -5.14 -5.57 1.22
CA ILE A 671 -5.78 -4.25 1.12
C ILE A 671 -6.15 -3.93 -0.34
N VAL A 672 -5.23 -4.15 -1.27
CA VAL A 672 -5.47 -3.97 -2.70
C VAL A 672 -6.63 -4.87 -3.19
N GLN A 673 -6.70 -6.12 -2.72
CA GLN A 673 -7.78 -7.05 -3.05
C GLN A 673 -9.13 -6.61 -2.47
N ILE A 674 -9.17 -6.12 -1.23
CA ILE A 674 -10.39 -5.58 -0.60
C ILE A 674 -10.92 -4.39 -1.41
N LEU A 675 -10.03 -3.49 -1.79
CA LEU A 675 -10.37 -2.34 -2.64
C LEU A 675 -10.85 -2.78 -4.03
N GLY A 676 -10.17 -3.75 -4.63
CA GLY A 676 -10.61 -4.37 -5.88
C GLY A 676 -11.99 -5.00 -5.78
N LEU A 677 -12.27 -5.74 -4.70
CA LEU A 677 -13.58 -6.33 -4.44
C LEU A 677 -14.67 -5.26 -4.29
N LEU A 678 -14.37 -4.15 -3.62
CA LEU A 678 -15.29 -3.00 -3.53
C LEU A 678 -15.63 -2.47 -4.92
N VAL A 679 -14.63 -2.27 -5.78
CA VAL A 679 -14.85 -1.81 -7.17
C VAL A 679 -15.73 -2.80 -7.93
N VAL A 680 -15.50 -4.11 -7.77
CA VAL A 680 -16.37 -5.16 -8.35
C VAL A 680 -17.80 -5.07 -7.82
N ALA A 681 -17.99 -4.80 -6.53
CA ALA A 681 -19.32 -4.62 -5.94
C ALA A 681 -20.03 -3.38 -6.51
N ILE A 682 -19.32 -2.26 -6.66
CA ILE A 682 -19.81 -1.04 -7.32
C ILE A 682 -20.25 -1.36 -8.77
N MET A 683 -19.42 -2.11 -9.49
CA MET A 683 -19.73 -2.57 -10.85
C MET A 683 -21.01 -3.40 -10.91
N LEU A 684 -21.15 -4.37 -10.01
CA LEU A 684 -22.34 -5.21 -9.94
C LEU A 684 -23.62 -4.41 -9.76
N MET A 685 -23.59 -3.41 -8.87
CA MET A 685 -24.73 -2.53 -8.66
C MET A 685 -25.09 -1.73 -9.91
N GLY A 686 -24.08 -1.26 -10.63
CA GLY A 686 -24.29 -0.58 -11.92
C GLY A 686 -24.93 -1.50 -12.97
N LEU A 687 -24.41 -2.73 -13.08
CA LEU A 687 -24.95 -3.74 -14.00
C LEU A 687 -26.38 -4.13 -13.63
N VAL A 688 -26.67 -4.35 -12.34
CA VAL A 688 -28.04 -4.59 -11.83
C VAL A 688 -28.98 -3.47 -12.21
N SER A 689 -28.56 -2.22 -12.01
CA SER A 689 -29.36 -1.04 -12.35
C SER A 689 -29.67 -0.97 -13.86
N ALA A 690 -28.64 -1.11 -14.70
CA ALA A 690 -28.76 -1.04 -16.15
C ALA A 690 -29.66 -2.13 -16.74
N LEU A 691 -29.49 -3.37 -16.29
CA LEU A 691 -30.26 -4.51 -16.79
C LEU A 691 -31.70 -4.50 -16.26
N SER A 692 -31.91 -4.10 -14.99
CA SER A 692 -33.25 -3.99 -14.40
C SER A 692 -34.09 -2.97 -15.15
N MET A 693 -33.53 -1.81 -15.46
CA MET A 693 -34.19 -0.78 -16.27
C MET A 693 -34.55 -1.30 -17.65
N GLY A 694 -33.64 -2.09 -18.24
CA GLY A 694 -33.83 -2.72 -19.54
C GLY A 694 -35.09 -3.57 -19.64
N VAL A 695 -35.38 -4.29 -18.60
CA VAL A 695 -36.54 -5.18 -18.53
C VAL A 695 -37.80 -4.41 -18.22
N ILE A 696 -37.76 -3.43 -17.30
CA ILE A 696 -38.94 -2.66 -16.88
C ILE A 696 -39.51 -1.81 -18.03
N GLU A 697 -38.66 -1.10 -18.78
CA GLU A 697 -39.07 -0.31 -19.93
C GLU A 697 -39.77 -1.11 -21.03
N ARG A 698 -39.47 -2.42 -21.13
CA ARG A 698 -40.00 -3.31 -22.15
C ARG A 698 -41.10 -4.22 -21.64
N THR A 699 -41.71 -3.93 -20.49
CA THR A 699 -42.79 -4.72 -19.95
C THR A 699 -43.96 -4.86 -20.93
N ARG A 700 -44.25 -3.80 -21.72
CA ARG A 700 -45.23 -3.81 -22.79
C ARG A 700 -44.84 -4.74 -23.95
N GLU A 701 -43.57 -4.72 -24.42
CA GLU A 701 -43.08 -5.64 -25.46
C GLU A 701 -43.17 -7.09 -24.96
N VAL A 702 -42.86 -7.36 -23.69
CA VAL A 702 -43.02 -8.68 -23.04
C VAL A 702 -44.52 -9.08 -23.03
N GLY A 703 -45.42 -8.16 -22.71
CA GLY A 703 -46.85 -8.38 -22.77
C GLY A 703 -47.34 -8.75 -24.14
N ILE A 704 -46.95 -7.99 -25.17
CA ILE A 704 -47.29 -8.27 -26.60
C ILE A 704 -46.80 -9.63 -27.03
N LEU A 705 -45.52 -9.96 -26.77
CA LEU A 705 -44.93 -11.28 -27.09
C LEU A 705 -45.70 -12.42 -26.43
N ARG A 706 -46.19 -12.25 -25.19
CA ARG A 706 -46.96 -13.24 -24.50
C ARG A 706 -48.39 -13.35 -25.03
N CYS A 707 -49.00 -12.26 -25.46
CA CYS A 707 -50.31 -12.27 -26.13
C CYS A 707 -50.25 -13.00 -27.48
N VAL A 708 -49.13 -12.91 -28.19
CA VAL A 708 -48.90 -13.66 -29.44
C VAL A 708 -48.48 -15.11 -29.21
N GLY A 709 -48.48 -15.59 -27.96
CA GLY A 709 -48.23 -16.99 -27.62
C GLY A 709 -46.78 -17.36 -27.26
N ALA A 710 -45.89 -16.35 -27.06
CA ALA A 710 -44.52 -16.65 -26.63
C ALA A 710 -44.48 -17.24 -25.22
N ARG A 711 -43.85 -18.41 -25.06
CA ARG A 711 -43.60 -19.02 -23.76
C ARG A 711 -42.66 -18.18 -22.92
N ALA A 712 -42.84 -18.13 -21.62
CA ALA A 712 -41.97 -17.38 -20.67
C ALA A 712 -40.47 -17.74 -20.86
N ARG A 713 -40.16 -19.00 -21.21
CA ARG A 713 -38.79 -19.44 -21.53
C ARG A 713 -38.19 -18.74 -22.74
N ASN A 714 -38.99 -18.52 -23.79
CA ASN A 714 -38.51 -17.83 -24.99
C ASN A 714 -38.25 -16.34 -24.71
N VAL A 715 -39.14 -15.71 -23.95
CA VAL A 715 -38.93 -14.31 -23.51
C VAL A 715 -37.68 -14.21 -22.67
N ARG A 716 -37.49 -15.09 -21.68
CA ARG A 716 -36.25 -15.12 -20.88
C ARG A 716 -35.01 -15.25 -21.77
N ARG A 717 -35.04 -16.15 -22.74
CA ARG A 717 -33.91 -16.40 -23.64
C ARG A 717 -33.53 -15.16 -24.49
N VAL A 718 -34.54 -14.43 -25.02
CA VAL A 718 -34.28 -13.19 -25.77
C VAL A 718 -33.54 -12.15 -24.93
N PHE A 719 -34.00 -11.87 -23.71
CA PHE A 719 -33.39 -10.87 -22.83
C PHE A 719 -32.05 -11.34 -22.26
N SER A 720 -31.88 -12.65 -21.95
CA SER A 720 -30.60 -13.17 -21.51
C SER A 720 -29.53 -13.07 -22.60
N VAL A 721 -29.89 -13.35 -23.85
CA VAL A 721 -28.98 -13.20 -24.98
C VAL A 721 -28.62 -11.72 -25.20
N GLU A 722 -29.61 -10.82 -25.12
CA GLU A 722 -29.35 -9.38 -25.20
C GLU A 722 -28.34 -8.94 -24.15
N ALA A 723 -28.50 -9.36 -22.90
CA ALA A 723 -27.62 -9.02 -21.80
C ALA A 723 -26.21 -9.62 -21.98
N VAL A 724 -26.11 -10.87 -22.39
CA VAL A 724 -24.84 -11.56 -22.64
C VAL A 724 -24.09 -10.87 -23.79
N VAL A 725 -24.77 -10.44 -24.85
CA VAL A 725 -24.14 -9.72 -25.97
C VAL A 725 -23.64 -8.36 -25.50
N LEU A 726 -24.43 -7.61 -24.71
CA LEU A 726 -24.01 -6.32 -24.16
C LEU A 726 -22.78 -6.49 -23.25
N ALA A 727 -22.79 -7.53 -22.40
CA ALA A 727 -21.70 -7.85 -21.52
C ALA A 727 -20.43 -8.27 -22.26
N ALA A 728 -20.56 -9.12 -23.27
CA ALA A 728 -19.42 -9.58 -24.08
C ALA A 728 -18.78 -8.43 -24.91
N VAL A 729 -19.61 -7.58 -25.54
CA VAL A 729 -19.11 -6.41 -26.27
C VAL A 729 -18.48 -5.40 -25.28
N GLY A 730 -19.08 -5.19 -24.12
CA GLY A 730 -18.51 -4.36 -23.06
C GLY A 730 -17.16 -4.88 -22.58
N TRP A 731 -17.04 -6.20 -22.40
CA TRP A 731 -15.79 -6.83 -22.00
C TRP A 731 -14.70 -6.71 -23.10
N VAL A 732 -15.03 -6.88 -24.38
CA VAL A 732 -14.05 -6.66 -25.47
C VAL A 732 -13.46 -5.26 -25.42
N LEU A 733 -14.26 -4.25 -25.07
CA LEU A 733 -13.77 -2.88 -24.86
C LEU A 733 -13.06 -2.70 -23.52
N ALA A 734 -13.42 -3.50 -22.51
CA ALA A 734 -12.81 -3.46 -21.19
C ALA A 734 -11.34 -3.88 -21.21
N VAL A 735 -10.96 -4.83 -22.06
CA VAL A 735 -9.57 -5.33 -22.12
C VAL A 735 -8.58 -4.22 -22.50
N PRO A 736 -8.72 -3.52 -23.65
CA PRO A 736 -7.80 -2.42 -23.98
C PRO A 736 -7.92 -1.25 -22.99
N LEU A 737 -9.12 -0.96 -22.49
CA LEU A 737 -9.33 0.10 -21.51
C LEU A 737 -8.63 -0.24 -20.19
N GLY A 738 -8.78 -1.47 -19.69
CA GLY A 738 -8.14 -1.93 -18.48
C GLY A 738 -6.61 -1.97 -18.59
N TRP A 739 -6.10 -2.41 -19.73
CA TRP A 739 -4.66 -2.34 -20.01
C TRP A 739 -4.16 -0.88 -20.00
N LEU A 740 -4.86 0.03 -20.65
CA LEU A 740 -4.50 1.45 -20.67
C LEU A 740 -4.54 2.07 -19.26
N MET A 741 -5.57 1.75 -18.48
CA MET A 741 -5.69 2.21 -17.10
C MET A 741 -4.58 1.64 -16.22
N PHE A 742 -4.22 0.37 -16.41
CA PHE A 742 -3.11 -0.28 -15.71
C PHE A 742 -1.77 0.40 -16.05
N GLN A 743 -1.49 0.69 -17.31
CA GLN A 743 -0.27 1.41 -17.70
C GLN A 743 -0.23 2.83 -17.12
N GLY A 744 -1.37 3.53 -17.16
CA GLY A 744 -1.48 4.85 -16.53
C GLY A 744 -1.24 4.79 -15.01
N LEU A 745 -1.77 3.77 -14.34
CA LEU A 745 -1.58 3.55 -12.91
C LEU A 745 -0.12 3.21 -12.58
N ARG A 746 0.53 2.34 -13.36
CA ARG A 746 1.97 2.06 -13.23
C ARG A 746 2.81 3.33 -13.35
N ALA A 747 2.54 4.15 -14.37
CA ALA A 747 3.25 5.41 -14.56
C ALA A 747 3.02 6.37 -13.38
N LEU A 748 1.81 6.42 -12.84
CA LEU A 748 1.46 7.26 -11.70
C LEU A 748 2.14 6.78 -10.41
N ILE A 749 2.18 5.46 -10.18
CA ILE A 749 2.88 4.85 -9.03
C ILE A 749 4.38 5.11 -9.14
N LEU A 750 4.96 4.91 -10.32
CA LEU A 750 6.37 5.20 -10.55
C LEU A 750 6.70 6.68 -10.28
N HIS A 751 5.82 7.60 -10.68
CA HIS A 751 6.04 9.05 -10.52
C HIS A 751 5.89 9.53 -9.07
N ASN A 752 4.93 8.97 -8.30
CA ASN A 752 4.59 9.47 -6.97
C ASN A 752 5.13 8.62 -5.83
N ALA A 753 5.41 7.35 -6.08
CA ALA A 753 5.87 6.39 -5.08
C ALA A 753 7.22 5.77 -5.44
N ASP A 754 7.90 6.25 -6.48
CA ASP A 754 9.18 5.74 -6.98
C ASP A 754 9.27 4.22 -7.17
N LEU A 755 8.12 3.54 -7.13
CA LEU A 755 8.02 2.10 -7.21
C LEU A 755 7.81 1.65 -8.66
N SER A 756 8.78 0.94 -9.21
CA SER A 756 8.72 0.40 -10.56
C SER A 756 8.04 -0.97 -10.58
N LEU A 757 6.74 -0.98 -10.88
CA LEU A 757 5.99 -2.23 -11.02
C LEU A 757 6.28 -2.94 -12.35
N PRO A 758 6.48 -4.27 -12.35
CA PRO A 758 6.61 -5.06 -13.57
C PRO A 758 5.40 -4.93 -14.50
N ASP A 759 5.62 -5.01 -15.80
CA ASP A 759 4.54 -5.01 -16.79
C ASP A 759 3.95 -6.42 -16.96
N GLU A 760 3.21 -6.86 -15.95
CA GLU A 760 2.60 -8.19 -15.92
C GLU A 760 1.11 -8.09 -16.23
N PHE A 761 0.76 -8.49 -17.45
CA PHE A 761 -0.61 -8.54 -17.93
C PHE A 761 -0.94 -9.92 -18.52
N PRO A 762 -0.97 -10.97 -17.69
CA PRO A 762 -1.18 -12.32 -18.16
C PRO A 762 -2.59 -12.50 -18.75
N PRO A 763 -2.76 -13.28 -19.82
CA PRO A 763 -4.04 -13.47 -20.52
C PRO A 763 -5.10 -14.15 -19.63
N VAL A 764 -4.70 -14.77 -18.54
CA VAL A 764 -5.63 -15.36 -17.57
C VAL A 764 -6.53 -14.30 -16.91
N ILE A 765 -6.06 -13.06 -16.72
CA ILE A 765 -6.83 -11.97 -16.12
C ILE A 765 -8.02 -11.56 -17.01
N PRO A 766 -7.83 -11.21 -18.29
CA PRO A 766 -8.96 -10.97 -19.18
C PRO A 766 -9.92 -12.16 -19.27
N LEU A 767 -9.43 -13.39 -19.32
CA LEU A 767 -10.28 -14.58 -19.40
C LEU A 767 -11.10 -14.81 -18.13
N ALA A 768 -10.49 -14.66 -16.97
CA ALA A 768 -11.20 -14.78 -15.68
C ALA A 768 -12.27 -13.68 -15.53
N THR A 769 -11.97 -12.46 -15.94
CA THR A 769 -12.94 -11.35 -15.91
C THR A 769 -14.08 -11.57 -16.92
N LEU A 770 -13.84 -12.17 -18.10
CA LEU A 770 -14.91 -12.58 -19.01
C LEU A 770 -15.86 -13.55 -18.34
N ALA A 771 -15.32 -14.62 -17.77
CA ALA A 771 -16.13 -15.61 -17.07
C ALA A 771 -16.94 -14.96 -15.94
N GLY A 772 -16.30 -14.12 -15.13
CA GLY A 772 -16.96 -13.36 -14.05
C GLY A 772 -18.10 -12.48 -14.57
N VAL A 773 -17.85 -11.65 -15.56
CA VAL A 773 -18.86 -10.74 -16.16
C VAL A 773 -20.05 -11.52 -16.73
N LEU A 774 -19.82 -12.64 -17.43
CA LEU A 774 -20.89 -13.45 -18.00
C LEU A 774 -21.72 -14.13 -16.92
N VAL A 775 -21.09 -14.75 -15.93
CA VAL A 775 -21.78 -15.40 -14.78
C VAL A 775 -22.61 -14.37 -14.02
N LEU A 776 -22.03 -13.25 -13.68
CA LEU A 776 -22.71 -12.17 -12.98
C LEU A 776 -23.89 -11.61 -13.78
N THR A 777 -23.72 -11.39 -15.09
CA THR A 777 -24.81 -10.95 -15.96
C THR A 777 -25.99 -11.94 -15.95
N LEU A 778 -25.70 -13.23 -16.00
CA LEU A 778 -26.74 -14.27 -15.97
C LEU A 778 -27.45 -14.37 -14.60
N ILE A 779 -26.74 -14.15 -13.51
CA ILE A 779 -27.33 -14.11 -12.16
C ILE A 779 -28.22 -12.87 -12.02
N VAL A 780 -27.69 -11.71 -12.34
CA VAL A 780 -28.37 -10.43 -12.16
C VAL A 780 -29.67 -10.34 -12.96
N ILE A 781 -29.67 -10.79 -14.22
CA ILE A 781 -30.84 -10.70 -15.09
C ILE A 781 -32.00 -11.60 -14.63
N ARG A 782 -31.74 -12.64 -13.84
CA ARG A 782 -32.80 -13.57 -13.38
C ARG A 782 -33.88 -12.88 -12.57
N GLY A 783 -33.52 -11.97 -11.67
CA GLY A 783 -34.47 -11.24 -10.81
C GLY A 783 -35.49 -10.40 -11.60
N PRO A 784 -35.02 -9.42 -12.39
CA PRO A 784 -35.90 -8.60 -13.23
C PRO A 784 -36.73 -9.41 -14.22
N LEU A 785 -36.13 -10.43 -14.84
CA LEU A 785 -36.83 -11.28 -15.79
C LEU A 785 -37.96 -12.13 -15.12
N HIS A 786 -37.72 -12.63 -13.93
CA HIS A 786 -38.72 -13.40 -13.20
C HIS A 786 -39.94 -12.53 -12.88
N ARG A 787 -39.71 -11.28 -12.45
CA ARG A 787 -40.78 -10.31 -12.20
C ARG A 787 -41.55 -9.95 -13.48
N ALA A 788 -40.86 -9.63 -14.57
CA ALA A 788 -41.47 -9.28 -15.83
C ALA A 788 -42.31 -10.42 -16.45
N THR A 789 -41.86 -11.67 -16.34
CA THR A 789 -42.58 -12.85 -16.88
C THR A 789 -43.78 -13.28 -16.03
N ARG A 790 -43.94 -12.79 -14.80
CA ARG A 790 -45.10 -13.08 -13.93
C ARG A 790 -46.24 -12.08 -14.10
N ILE A 791 -45.99 -10.92 -14.73
CA ILE A 791 -47.04 -9.93 -15.00
C ILE A 791 -48.08 -10.52 -15.96
N GLN A 792 -49.38 -10.40 -15.61
CA GLN A 792 -50.44 -10.88 -16.48
C GLN A 792 -50.46 -10.04 -17.77
N PRO A 793 -50.70 -10.67 -18.96
CA PRO A 793 -50.65 -9.98 -20.25
C PRO A 793 -51.63 -8.78 -20.31
N GLY A 794 -52.84 -8.90 -19.73
CA GLY A 794 -53.83 -7.84 -19.68
C GLY A 794 -53.41 -6.61 -18.87
N THR A 795 -52.68 -6.80 -17.76
CA THR A 795 -52.12 -5.71 -16.97
C THR A 795 -50.90 -5.07 -17.66
N ALA A 796 -50.09 -5.85 -18.36
CA ALA A 796 -48.93 -5.35 -19.12
C ALA A 796 -49.33 -4.42 -20.29
N LEU A 797 -50.52 -4.61 -20.87
CA LEU A 797 -51.06 -3.75 -21.95
C LEU A 797 -51.73 -2.48 -21.44
N ARG A 798 -52.16 -2.47 -20.16
CA ARG A 798 -52.77 -1.28 -19.47
C ARG A 798 -51.75 -0.32 -18.88
N TYR A 799 -50.49 -0.74 -18.82
CA TYR A 799 -49.41 0.15 -18.34
C TYR A 799 -49.09 1.18 -19.43
N GLN A 800 -49.72 2.35 -19.33
CA GLN A 800 -49.39 3.59 -20.02
C GLN A 800 -48.40 4.41 -19.16
#